data_beed1d2404a54754181284e5159b7d6b
#
_entry.id   beed1d2404a54754181284e5159b7d6b
#
_cell.length_a   1.000
_cell.length_b   1.000
_cell.length_c   1.000
_cell.angle_alpha   90.00
_cell.angle_beta   90.00
_cell.angle_gamma   90.00
#
_symmetry.space_group_name_H-M   'P 1'
#
loop_
_entity.id
_entity.type
_entity.pdbx_description
1 polymer ?
#
loop_
_entity_poly.entity_id
_entity_poly.type
_entity_poly.pdbx_seq_one_letter_code
_entity_poly.pdbx_strand_id
1 'polypeptide(L)'
;MKKTGLIGLMLLTMAALTIAAQDTARIREQQLQEVIVNANSAQRRLGTVQIGAEQIQVKELANKPVLFGEADIMRSIQLLPGVKAESDASSNFQVRGGTSAQNTILYDDAPVYNVGHLAGLFSAFNDNALATATLYKGLIPAQYGGASAAVFDIAGRTGDRQQWHGGVSVGLLAAKASVEGPLVNDKMSMLFNVRRSYADVFLKLSDDFRGNTLYFYDTNLKLDYKLNERNQLFLSLFASHDRTAITDMVDIRWTNLAGSLSWVSHLGRQSASQTTLFGSSYDTDNGVELLGINIAYLGHIRHAGLRQNFRIVAGRHEVNAGLQTMLTDVKSAEWTRVTNHEKEQRRAWDNALWANWQMDLSPQWAVSAGLRLTAFSALGGPYYYEVDDAGNITWMYKRKRNRPVKTHVTLEPRVSMVWKASELLSLKAGYSRTSQNLHALRNQSTSTPFDRYTLSSNLVKPETADQVSMGVFAMTPSQGYDFSVEGYYRHVDNVLDYRDGISFSSAIEIERLVRAGEGRGYGVELAVRKNTGRLTGWASYTLSWSKTRIDGINGGQWYDANNDRRHDVNLVATYQLNPNWTLSGVWVYNSGQAFTAPSAKYEVIDNYIYYYAERNGYRAPDYHRLDVSATWTKKVCRGRLTREWTFGIYNLYNRYNPYLIRFEDSKSGKRTKAKQYSLFGIVPSVSFNIKW
;
A
#
# COMPACT_ATOMS: atom_id res chain seq x y z
N MET A 1 19.66 -42.64 0.95
CA MET A 1 18.69 -42.87 -0.15
C MET A 1 17.39 -42.20 0.20
N LYS A 2 16.83 -41.38 -0.64
CA LYS A 2 15.58 -40.64 -0.73
C LYS A 2 15.81 -39.10 -0.81
N LYS A 3 16.40 -38.67 -1.96
CA LYS A 3 16.41 -37.29 -2.42
C LYS A 3 15.99 -37.13 -3.90
N THR A 4 15.47 -38.17 -4.52
CA THR A 4 15.15 -38.24 -5.96
C THR A 4 13.67 -38.21 -6.32
N GLY A 5 12.76 -38.08 -5.34
CA GLY A 5 11.31 -38.12 -5.59
C GLY A 5 10.66 -36.81 -6.05
N LEU A 6 11.24 -35.65 -5.70
CA LEU A 6 10.58 -34.35 -5.97
C LEU A 6 10.89 -33.77 -7.37
N ILE A 7 12.04 -34.11 -7.93
CA ILE A 7 12.44 -33.66 -9.29
C ILE A 7 11.73 -34.51 -10.37
N GLY A 8 11.42 -35.78 -10.07
CA GLY A 8 10.68 -36.68 -10.96
C GLY A 8 9.22 -36.26 -11.18
N LEU A 9 8.57 -35.65 -10.20
CA LEU A 9 7.18 -35.20 -10.34
C LEU A 9 7.05 -33.90 -11.17
N MET A 10 8.10 -33.07 -11.17
CA MET A 10 8.15 -31.84 -12.01
C MET A 10 8.42 -32.16 -13.49
N LEU A 11 9.12 -33.23 -13.81
CA LEU A 11 9.42 -33.64 -15.18
C LEU A 11 8.28 -34.44 -15.84
N LEU A 12 7.47 -35.16 -15.05
CA LEU A 12 6.35 -35.94 -15.59
C LEU A 12 5.13 -35.10 -15.97
N THR A 13 4.97 -33.89 -15.44
CA THR A 13 3.92 -32.95 -15.87
C THR A 13 4.26 -32.21 -17.16
N MET A 14 5.54 -32.18 -17.58
CA MET A 14 5.97 -31.56 -18.85
C MET A 14 5.79 -32.48 -20.06
N ALA A 15 5.62 -33.78 -19.90
CA ALA A 15 5.58 -34.75 -21.00
C ALA A 15 4.18 -35.05 -21.54
N ALA A 16 3.11 -34.55 -20.92
CA ALA A 16 1.73 -34.91 -21.27
C ALA A 16 0.99 -33.91 -22.18
N LEU A 17 1.62 -32.85 -22.68
CA LEU A 17 0.95 -31.80 -23.47
C LEU A 17 1.59 -31.52 -24.83
N THR A 18 2.11 -32.55 -25.51
CA THR A 18 2.48 -32.43 -26.90
C THR A 18 1.49 -33.17 -27.81
N ILE A 19 0.36 -32.53 -28.12
CA ILE A 19 -0.45 -32.89 -29.29
C ILE A 19 -1.09 -31.61 -29.87
N ALA A 20 -0.67 -31.31 -31.11
CA ALA A 20 -1.33 -30.65 -32.24
C ALA A 20 -1.82 -29.19 -32.09
N ALA A 21 -1.29 -28.28 -32.84
CA ALA A 21 -1.76 -27.94 -34.19
C ALA A 21 -0.95 -26.78 -34.75
N GLN A 22 -0.44 -26.95 -35.93
CA GLN A 22 0.00 -25.90 -36.85
C GLN A 22 -1.22 -25.11 -37.27
N ASP A 23 -1.23 -23.82 -36.94
CA ASP A 23 -1.90 -22.83 -37.77
C ASP A 23 -1.29 -21.45 -37.51
N THR A 24 -0.73 -20.89 -38.58
CA THR A 24 -0.05 -19.60 -38.62
C THR A 24 -1.06 -18.47 -38.65
N ALA A 25 -1.59 -18.09 -37.46
CA ALA A 25 -2.29 -16.83 -37.28
C ALA A 25 -1.41 -15.96 -36.35
N ARG A 26 -1.10 -14.75 -36.79
CA ARG A 26 -0.33 -13.74 -36.05
C ARG A 26 -0.82 -13.67 -34.61
N ILE A 27 0.00 -14.17 -33.68
CA ILE A 27 -0.22 -14.07 -32.24
C ILE A 27 -0.04 -12.60 -31.89
N ARG A 28 -1.12 -11.90 -31.54
CA ARG A 28 -1.03 -10.61 -30.87
C ARG A 28 -0.39 -10.87 -29.50
N GLU A 29 0.75 -10.21 -29.25
CA GLU A 29 1.40 -10.22 -27.94
C GLU A 29 0.40 -9.80 -26.86
N GLN A 30 -0.11 -10.75 -26.09
CA GLN A 30 -0.78 -10.47 -24.82
C GLN A 30 0.26 -10.67 -23.73
N GLN A 31 0.84 -9.59 -23.28
CA GLN A 31 1.66 -9.59 -22.07
C GLN A 31 0.75 -9.91 -20.88
N LEU A 32 1.15 -10.84 -20.02
CA LEU A 32 0.41 -11.16 -18.78
C LEU A 32 0.28 -9.95 -17.84
N GLN A 33 1.23 -8.99 -17.93
CA GLN A 33 1.20 -7.73 -17.20
C GLN A 33 0.55 -6.57 -17.96
N GLU A 34 0.44 -6.65 -19.27
CA GLU A 34 -0.25 -5.68 -20.10
C GLU A 34 -1.42 -6.35 -20.81
N VAL A 35 -2.47 -6.62 -20.08
CA VAL A 35 -3.76 -6.62 -20.71
C VAL A 35 -4.12 -5.15 -20.93
N ILE A 36 -3.55 -4.54 -21.97
CA ILE A 36 -4.12 -3.32 -22.53
C ILE A 36 -5.44 -3.76 -23.20
N VAL A 37 -6.41 -3.97 -22.35
CA VAL A 37 -7.78 -3.99 -22.81
C VAL A 37 -8.13 -2.53 -23.01
N ASN A 38 -8.15 -2.08 -24.27
CA ASN A 38 -8.84 -0.87 -24.70
C ASN A 38 -10.37 -0.99 -24.49
N ALA A 39 -10.80 -1.86 -23.57
CA ALA A 39 -12.16 -1.89 -23.07
C ALA A 39 -12.34 -0.70 -22.15
N ASN A 40 -13.35 0.10 -22.41
CA ASN A 40 -13.79 1.18 -21.53
C ASN A 40 -13.77 0.69 -20.07
N SER A 41 -13.09 1.40 -19.19
CA SER A 41 -12.93 1.01 -17.78
C SER A 41 -14.27 0.74 -17.07
N ALA A 42 -15.36 1.39 -17.53
CA ALA A 42 -16.72 1.17 -17.07
C ALA A 42 -17.25 -0.21 -17.45
N GLN A 43 -17.05 -0.67 -18.69
CA GLN A 43 -17.46 -2.02 -19.13
C GLN A 43 -16.70 -3.11 -18.38
N ARG A 44 -15.41 -2.90 -18.11
CA ARG A 44 -14.64 -3.82 -17.28
C ARG A 44 -15.22 -3.91 -15.87
N ARG A 45 -15.56 -2.76 -15.24
CA ARG A 45 -16.18 -2.75 -13.91
C ARG A 45 -17.51 -3.49 -13.88
N LEU A 46 -18.30 -3.46 -14.93
CA LEU A 46 -19.55 -4.24 -15.03
C LEU A 46 -19.29 -5.74 -15.21
N GLY A 47 -18.36 -6.09 -16.10
CA GLY A 47 -18.19 -7.47 -16.59
C GLY A 47 -17.41 -8.41 -15.68
N THR A 48 -16.48 -7.91 -14.87
CA THR A 48 -15.63 -8.77 -14.03
C THR A 48 -16.36 -9.34 -12.82
N VAL A 49 -16.05 -10.57 -12.43
CA VAL A 49 -16.50 -11.18 -11.17
C VAL A 49 -15.82 -10.56 -9.93
N GLN A 50 -14.75 -9.80 -10.14
CA GLN A 50 -14.02 -9.13 -9.08
C GLN A 50 -14.85 -7.99 -8.49
N ILE A 51 -15.05 -8.00 -7.16
CA ILE A 51 -15.68 -6.90 -6.40
C ILE A 51 -14.63 -6.20 -5.52
N GLY A 52 -14.72 -4.88 -5.38
CA GLY A 52 -13.77 -4.09 -4.58
C GLY A 52 -12.37 -4.02 -5.18
N ALA A 53 -12.20 -4.16 -6.48
CA ALA A 53 -10.94 -3.93 -7.18
C ALA A 53 -11.01 -2.65 -8.01
N GLU A 54 -10.04 -1.75 -7.78
CA GLU A 54 -9.91 -0.49 -8.51
C GLU A 54 -8.56 -0.46 -9.23
N GLN A 55 -8.58 -0.42 -10.55
CA GLN A 55 -7.37 -0.26 -11.36
C GLN A 55 -7.23 1.20 -11.78
N ILE A 56 -6.07 1.75 -11.54
CA ILE A 56 -5.70 3.12 -11.88
C ILE A 56 -4.69 3.08 -13.02
N GLN A 57 -4.99 3.78 -14.10
CA GLN A 57 -4.03 4.07 -15.16
C GLN A 57 -3.20 5.29 -14.73
N VAL A 58 -1.89 5.14 -14.66
CA VAL A 58 -1.00 6.21 -14.17
C VAL A 58 -1.11 7.48 -15.01
N LYS A 59 -1.40 7.35 -16.31
CA LYS A 59 -1.68 8.51 -17.19
C LYS A 59 -2.82 9.41 -16.70
N GLU A 60 -3.78 8.86 -15.95
CA GLU A 60 -4.91 9.62 -15.40
C GLU A 60 -4.51 10.48 -14.18
N LEU A 61 -3.32 10.25 -13.62
CA LEU A 61 -2.82 10.97 -12.46
C LEU A 61 -2.15 12.30 -12.81
N ALA A 62 -1.60 12.40 -14.01
CA ALA A 62 -0.73 13.49 -14.43
C ALA A 62 -1.36 14.91 -14.31
N ASN A 63 -2.70 14.99 -14.43
CA ASN A 63 -3.42 16.27 -14.44
C ASN A 63 -4.11 16.60 -13.11
N LYS A 64 -3.93 15.81 -12.07
CA LYS A 64 -4.58 16.08 -10.77
C LYS A 64 -3.77 17.08 -9.95
N PRO A 65 -4.42 18.00 -9.22
CA PRO A 65 -3.72 18.87 -8.30
C PRO A 65 -3.11 18.04 -7.16
N VAL A 66 -1.85 18.25 -6.89
CA VAL A 66 -1.09 17.54 -5.89
C VAL A 66 -0.22 18.48 -5.08
N LEU A 67 0.13 18.06 -3.87
CA LEU A 67 1.00 18.85 -2.99
C LEU A 67 2.35 19.09 -3.67
N PHE A 68 2.81 20.33 -3.68
CA PHE A 68 4.06 20.78 -4.29
C PHE A 68 4.22 20.47 -5.81
N GLY A 69 3.14 20.12 -6.51
CA GLY A 69 3.17 19.87 -7.96
C GLY A 69 3.75 18.52 -8.40
N GLU A 70 3.94 17.56 -7.48
CA GLU A 70 4.45 16.22 -7.76
C GLU A 70 3.28 15.22 -7.93
N ALA A 71 3.16 14.57 -9.09
CA ALA A 71 2.17 13.52 -9.32
C ALA A 71 2.42 12.33 -8.37
N ASP A 72 1.37 11.89 -7.67
CA ASP A 72 1.49 10.94 -6.58
C ASP A 72 0.39 9.87 -6.64
N ILE A 73 0.78 8.61 -6.87
CA ILE A 73 -0.13 7.46 -6.95
C ILE A 73 -0.77 7.18 -5.59
N MET A 74 -0.02 7.31 -4.49
CA MET A 74 -0.52 7.02 -3.15
C MET A 74 -1.59 8.04 -2.73
N ARG A 75 -1.38 9.33 -3.06
CA ARG A 75 -2.39 10.36 -2.84
C ARG A 75 -3.64 10.14 -3.68
N SER A 76 -3.47 9.63 -4.89
CA SER A 76 -4.59 9.38 -5.81
C SER A 76 -5.47 8.22 -5.37
N ILE A 77 -4.91 7.13 -4.81
CA ILE A 77 -5.72 6.03 -4.26
C ILE A 77 -6.51 6.45 -3.02
N GLN A 78 -6.00 7.42 -2.25
CA GLN A 78 -6.70 7.97 -1.08
C GLN A 78 -8.01 8.71 -1.44
N LEU A 79 -8.23 9.02 -2.73
CA LEU A 79 -9.46 9.65 -3.25
C LEU A 79 -10.52 8.63 -3.71
N LEU A 80 -10.21 7.32 -3.65
CA LEU A 80 -11.12 6.25 -4.06
C LEU A 80 -12.15 5.95 -2.96
N PRO A 81 -13.38 5.50 -3.30
CA PRO A 81 -14.36 5.11 -2.32
C PRO A 81 -13.84 3.97 -1.43
N GLY A 82 -14.09 4.07 -0.11
CA GLY A 82 -13.63 3.11 0.89
C GLY A 82 -12.15 3.17 1.24
N VAL A 83 -11.41 4.15 0.70
CA VAL A 83 -9.99 4.39 0.98
C VAL A 83 -9.83 5.75 1.66
N LYS A 84 -9.10 5.80 2.77
CA LYS A 84 -8.89 7.02 3.56
C LYS A 84 -7.41 7.29 3.72
N ALA A 85 -7.00 8.56 3.64
CA ALA A 85 -5.67 8.97 4.05
C ALA A 85 -5.48 8.74 5.55
N GLU A 86 -4.35 8.25 5.99
CA GLU A 86 -4.05 8.10 7.41
C GLU A 86 -3.95 9.47 8.11
N SER A 87 -3.22 10.40 7.50
CA SER A 87 -3.12 11.80 7.91
C SER A 87 -2.77 12.69 6.71
N ASP A 88 -2.75 14.00 6.91
CA ASP A 88 -2.37 14.99 5.88
C ASP A 88 -0.93 14.82 5.38
N ALA A 89 -0.05 14.33 6.25
CA ALA A 89 1.36 14.07 5.95
C ALA A 89 1.67 12.58 5.75
N SER A 90 0.71 11.75 5.32
CA SER A 90 0.96 10.33 5.15
C SER A 90 0.62 9.84 3.76
N SER A 91 1.56 9.19 3.08
CA SER A 91 1.32 8.41 1.87
C SER A 91 0.61 7.09 2.15
N ASN A 92 0.45 6.71 3.42
CA ASN A 92 -0.26 5.51 3.80
C ASN A 92 -1.77 5.69 3.64
N PHE A 93 -2.48 4.58 3.51
CA PHE A 93 -3.92 4.54 3.33
C PHE A 93 -4.57 3.44 4.16
N GLN A 94 -5.81 3.66 4.51
CA GLN A 94 -6.66 2.77 5.30
C GLN A 94 -7.83 2.31 4.43
N VAL A 95 -8.20 1.03 4.51
CA VAL A 95 -9.19 0.44 3.61
C VAL A 95 -10.27 -0.27 4.42
N ARG A 96 -11.55 0.09 4.21
CA ARG A 96 -12.73 -0.61 4.75
C ARG A 96 -12.61 -0.93 6.24
N GLY A 97 -12.21 0.06 7.04
CA GLY A 97 -12.03 -0.09 8.48
C GLY A 97 -10.73 -0.79 8.89
N GLY A 98 -9.91 -1.22 7.94
CA GLY A 98 -8.56 -1.70 8.20
C GLY A 98 -7.57 -0.54 8.38
N THR A 99 -6.50 -0.80 9.11
CA THR A 99 -5.38 0.13 9.27
C THR A 99 -4.40 0.01 8.11
N SER A 100 -3.51 0.99 7.93
CA SER A 100 -2.45 0.91 6.92
C SER A 100 -1.46 -0.24 7.18
N ALA A 101 -1.33 -0.69 8.43
CA ALA A 101 -0.53 -1.86 8.82
C ALA A 101 -1.10 -3.20 8.30
N GLN A 102 -2.36 -3.21 7.89
CA GLN A 102 -3.08 -4.38 7.36
C GLN A 102 -3.06 -4.45 5.83
N ASN A 103 -2.35 -3.54 5.18
CA ASN A 103 -2.20 -3.50 3.73
C ASN A 103 -0.84 -4.07 3.31
N THR A 104 -0.82 -4.76 2.19
CA THR A 104 0.42 -5.17 1.50
C THR A 104 0.57 -4.35 0.22
N ILE A 105 1.75 -3.77 0.02
CA ILE A 105 2.10 -3.02 -1.18
C ILE A 105 3.17 -3.79 -1.92
N LEU A 106 2.91 -4.08 -3.19
CA LEU A 106 3.81 -4.82 -4.07
C LEU A 106 4.26 -3.93 -5.23
N TYR A 107 5.54 -3.98 -5.56
CA TYR A 107 6.09 -3.43 -6.79
C TYR A 107 6.69 -4.57 -7.62
N ASP A 108 6.06 -4.90 -8.74
CA ASP A 108 6.43 -6.04 -9.58
C ASP A 108 6.68 -7.33 -8.75
N ASP A 109 5.71 -7.74 -7.94
CA ASP A 109 5.72 -8.89 -7.01
C ASP A 109 6.57 -8.73 -5.73
N ALA A 110 7.48 -7.76 -5.62
CA ALA A 110 8.29 -7.54 -4.44
C ALA A 110 7.57 -6.66 -3.40
N PRO A 111 7.50 -7.06 -2.10
CA PRO A 111 6.91 -6.23 -1.06
C PRO A 111 7.71 -4.95 -0.80
N VAL A 112 7.03 -3.81 -0.61
CA VAL A 112 7.64 -2.52 -0.28
C VAL A 112 6.99 -1.95 0.98
N TYR A 113 7.81 -1.40 1.88
CA TYR A 113 7.39 -0.84 3.15
C TYR A 113 7.70 0.65 3.23
N ASN A 114 6.96 1.38 4.08
CA ASN A 114 7.12 2.84 4.25
C ASN A 114 7.28 3.57 2.90
N VAL A 115 6.21 3.54 2.13
CA VAL A 115 6.16 4.04 0.73
C VAL A 115 6.10 5.56 0.61
N GLY A 116 6.49 6.28 1.66
CA GLY A 116 6.47 7.74 1.68
C GLY A 116 7.85 8.36 1.86
N HIS A 117 8.08 9.48 1.20
CA HIS A 117 9.21 10.36 1.38
C HIS A 117 8.86 11.52 2.34
N LEU A 118 9.86 12.07 3.03
CA LEU A 118 9.72 13.18 3.97
C LEU A 118 8.59 12.95 4.98
N ALA A 119 8.69 11.82 5.71
CA ALA A 119 7.68 11.36 6.66
C ALA A 119 6.29 11.09 6.06
N GLY A 120 6.20 10.86 4.74
CA GLY A 120 4.95 10.51 4.05
C GLY A 120 4.33 11.64 3.21
N LEU A 121 5.01 12.78 3.09
CA LEU A 121 4.50 13.90 2.27
C LEU A 121 4.41 13.56 0.78
N PHE A 122 5.31 12.72 0.27
CA PHE A 122 5.35 12.27 -1.12
C PHE A 122 5.39 10.75 -1.18
N SER A 123 4.86 10.18 -2.26
CA SER A 123 5.06 8.77 -2.59
C SER A 123 6.50 8.48 -2.96
N ALA A 124 7.01 7.31 -2.53
CA ALA A 124 8.30 6.80 -2.99
C ALA A 124 8.24 6.28 -4.44
N PHE A 125 7.06 6.15 -5.02
CA PHE A 125 6.88 5.68 -6.39
C PHE A 125 6.89 6.84 -7.39
N ASN A 126 7.80 6.79 -8.35
CA ASN A 126 7.87 7.75 -9.46
C ASN A 126 6.81 7.40 -10.51
N ASP A 127 5.91 8.34 -10.82
CA ASP A 127 4.83 8.15 -11.79
C ASP A 127 5.32 7.76 -13.19
N ASN A 128 6.49 8.23 -13.63
CA ASN A 128 7.09 7.86 -14.92
C ASN A 128 7.52 6.38 -14.99
N ALA A 129 7.72 5.73 -13.83
CA ALA A 129 8.12 4.32 -13.75
C ALA A 129 6.93 3.35 -13.76
N LEU A 130 5.70 3.83 -13.61
CA LEU A 130 4.52 3.00 -13.37
C LEU A 130 3.67 2.83 -14.64
N ALA A 131 3.21 1.61 -14.90
CA ALA A 131 2.22 1.32 -15.93
C ALA A 131 0.79 1.41 -15.36
N THR A 132 0.52 0.54 -14.40
CA THR A 132 -0.79 0.42 -13.74
C THR A 132 -0.61 0.14 -12.26
N ALA A 133 -1.62 0.46 -11.49
CA ALA A 133 -1.71 0.03 -10.11
C ALA A 133 -3.13 -0.45 -9.81
N THR A 134 -3.24 -1.59 -9.13
CA THR A 134 -4.52 -2.19 -8.78
C THR A 134 -4.66 -2.29 -7.27
N LEU A 135 -5.70 -1.68 -6.73
CA LEU A 135 -6.06 -1.79 -5.34
C LEU A 135 -7.18 -2.84 -5.17
N TYR A 136 -6.88 -3.90 -4.45
CA TYR A 136 -7.85 -4.92 -4.03
C TYR A 136 -8.30 -4.62 -2.60
N LYS A 137 -9.50 -4.07 -2.42
CA LYS A 137 -10.08 -3.64 -1.12
C LYS A 137 -11.24 -4.52 -0.64
N GLY A 138 -11.56 -5.55 -1.38
CA GLY A 138 -12.67 -6.44 -1.08
C GLY A 138 -12.26 -7.90 -1.23
N LEU A 139 -12.52 -8.45 -2.42
CA LEU A 139 -12.10 -9.79 -2.78
C LEU A 139 -10.64 -9.76 -3.24
N ILE A 140 -9.71 -10.13 -2.37
CA ILE A 140 -8.29 -10.24 -2.72
C ILE A 140 -8.07 -11.56 -3.47
N PRO A 141 -7.54 -11.58 -4.72
CA PRO A 141 -7.27 -12.82 -5.46
C PRO A 141 -6.36 -13.80 -4.71
N ALA A 142 -6.56 -15.12 -4.92
CA ALA A 142 -5.88 -16.15 -4.14
C ALA A 142 -4.35 -16.16 -4.28
N GLN A 143 -3.81 -15.59 -5.35
CA GLN A 143 -2.38 -15.42 -5.54
C GLN A 143 -1.73 -14.44 -4.55
N TYR A 144 -2.51 -13.53 -3.95
CA TYR A 144 -2.04 -12.59 -2.96
C TYR A 144 -2.34 -13.07 -1.55
N GLY A 145 -1.39 -12.88 -0.64
CA GLY A 145 -1.50 -13.16 0.78
C GLY A 145 -0.73 -12.13 1.60
N GLY A 146 -0.71 -12.29 2.92
CA GLY A 146 0.03 -11.41 3.83
C GLY A 146 -0.63 -10.06 4.08
N ALA A 147 -1.91 -9.90 3.72
CA ALA A 147 -2.71 -8.70 3.97
C ALA A 147 -4.06 -9.10 4.53
N SER A 148 -4.51 -8.42 5.57
CA SER A 148 -5.84 -8.62 6.14
C SER A 148 -6.85 -7.56 5.69
N ALA A 149 -6.42 -6.40 5.13
CA ALA A 149 -7.31 -5.36 4.64
C ALA A 149 -7.28 -5.15 3.11
N ALA A 150 -6.10 -4.88 2.53
CA ALA A 150 -5.99 -4.61 1.12
C ALA A 150 -4.63 -5.02 0.54
N VAL A 151 -4.61 -5.30 -0.75
CA VAL A 151 -3.37 -5.43 -1.53
C VAL A 151 -3.33 -4.34 -2.58
N PHE A 152 -2.23 -3.61 -2.62
CA PHE A 152 -1.94 -2.62 -3.64
C PHE A 152 -0.81 -3.14 -4.52
N ASP A 153 -1.17 -3.60 -5.71
CA ASP A 153 -0.26 -4.21 -6.67
C ASP A 153 0.09 -3.18 -7.75
N ILE A 154 1.37 -2.83 -7.82
CA ILE A 154 1.93 -1.81 -8.70
C ILE A 154 2.79 -2.50 -9.75
N ALA A 155 2.42 -2.35 -11.01
CA ALA A 155 3.19 -2.81 -12.15
C ALA A 155 4.09 -1.70 -12.70
N GLY A 156 5.38 -1.96 -12.77
CA GLY A 156 6.35 -1.08 -13.41
C GLY A 156 6.18 -1.07 -14.93
N ARG A 157 6.36 0.10 -15.55
CA ARG A 157 6.28 0.29 -17.00
C ARG A 157 7.54 -0.27 -17.69
N THR A 158 7.36 -0.90 -18.84
CA THR A 158 8.46 -1.32 -19.73
C THR A 158 8.88 -0.18 -20.66
N GLY A 159 10.11 -0.18 -21.11
CA GLY A 159 10.61 0.77 -22.11
C GLY A 159 10.13 0.43 -23.52
N ASP A 160 10.25 1.40 -24.43
CA ASP A 160 9.99 1.20 -25.85
C ASP A 160 11.11 0.35 -26.49
N ARG A 161 10.75 -0.63 -27.30
CA ARG A 161 11.72 -1.51 -28.00
C ARG A 161 12.18 -0.99 -29.36
N GLN A 162 11.63 0.13 -29.82
CA GLN A 162 11.87 0.66 -31.18
C GLN A 162 12.48 2.06 -31.15
N GLN A 163 12.08 2.91 -30.19
CA GLN A 163 12.49 4.31 -30.14
C GLN A 163 12.95 4.74 -28.76
N TRP A 164 13.88 5.67 -28.72
CA TRP A 164 14.31 6.32 -27.49
C TRP A 164 13.38 7.47 -27.15
N HIS A 165 12.95 7.48 -25.91
CA HIS A 165 12.13 8.53 -25.30
C HIS A 165 12.77 8.95 -23.99
N GLY A 166 12.45 10.16 -23.57
CA GLY A 166 12.93 10.64 -22.29
C GLY A 166 12.14 11.83 -21.82
N GLY A 167 12.41 12.22 -20.58
CA GLY A 167 11.76 13.37 -19.98
C GLY A 167 12.53 13.88 -18.78
N VAL A 168 12.41 15.20 -18.57
CA VAL A 168 12.92 15.88 -17.38
C VAL A 168 11.80 16.71 -16.80
N SER A 169 11.65 16.62 -15.48
CA SER A 169 10.68 17.43 -14.72
C SER A 169 11.39 18.16 -13.59
N VAL A 170 11.03 19.40 -13.38
CA VAL A 170 11.51 20.22 -12.27
C VAL A 170 10.27 20.79 -11.57
N GLY A 171 10.04 20.40 -10.33
CA GLY A 171 8.99 20.90 -9.46
C GLY A 171 9.53 21.88 -8.42
N LEU A 172 8.72 22.23 -7.43
CA LEU A 172 9.14 23.14 -6.37
C LEU A 172 10.20 22.54 -5.44
N LEU A 173 10.11 21.25 -5.15
CA LEU A 173 10.99 20.57 -4.17
C LEU A 173 11.82 19.43 -4.73
N ALA A 174 11.49 18.91 -5.92
CA ALA A 174 12.18 17.77 -6.51
C ALA A 174 12.34 17.92 -8.02
N ALA A 175 13.39 17.27 -8.54
CA ALA A 175 13.59 17.08 -9.97
C ALA A 175 13.61 15.59 -10.29
N LYS A 176 13.11 15.21 -11.47
CA LYS A 176 13.09 13.83 -11.96
C LYS A 176 13.52 13.78 -13.42
N ALA A 177 14.17 12.68 -13.78
CA ALA A 177 14.56 12.37 -15.14
C ALA A 177 14.17 10.94 -15.47
N SER A 178 13.81 10.72 -16.72
CA SER A 178 13.48 9.40 -17.24
C SER A 178 14.09 9.22 -18.63
N VAL A 179 14.54 7.99 -18.91
CA VAL A 179 14.99 7.58 -20.23
C VAL A 179 14.54 6.16 -20.49
N GLU A 180 14.05 5.91 -21.68
CA GLU A 180 13.65 4.58 -22.13
C GLU A 180 13.98 4.40 -23.61
N GLY A 181 14.24 3.15 -23.99
CA GLY A 181 14.50 2.83 -25.37
C GLY A 181 15.06 1.42 -25.56
N PRO A 182 15.32 1.05 -26.82
CA PRO A 182 15.87 -0.25 -27.17
C PRO A 182 17.34 -0.37 -26.78
N LEU A 183 17.69 -1.40 -26.01
CA LEU A 183 19.08 -1.87 -25.89
C LEU A 183 19.42 -2.80 -27.04
N VAL A 184 18.45 -3.60 -27.49
CA VAL A 184 18.49 -4.40 -28.71
C VAL A 184 17.16 -4.22 -29.41
N ASN A 185 17.16 -3.69 -30.61
CA ASN A 185 15.95 -3.40 -31.39
C ASN A 185 15.00 -4.61 -31.41
N ASP A 186 13.71 -4.36 -31.14
CA ASP A 186 12.61 -5.33 -31.10
C ASP A 186 12.76 -6.45 -30.06
N LYS A 187 13.92 -6.60 -29.39
CA LYS A 187 14.18 -7.68 -28.46
C LYS A 187 14.33 -7.23 -27.02
N MET A 188 15.05 -6.15 -26.76
CA MET A 188 15.35 -5.72 -25.39
C MET A 188 15.15 -4.24 -25.24
N SER A 189 14.38 -3.85 -24.24
CA SER A 189 14.22 -2.45 -23.86
C SER A 189 14.64 -2.19 -22.42
N MET A 190 14.95 -0.93 -22.15
CA MET A 190 15.26 -0.39 -20.84
C MET A 190 14.35 0.80 -20.55
N LEU A 191 13.91 0.89 -19.30
CA LEU A 191 13.37 2.10 -18.68
C LEU A 191 14.17 2.41 -17.43
N PHE A 192 14.70 3.62 -17.33
CA PHE A 192 15.40 4.10 -16.15
C PHE A 192 14.81 5.43 -15.71
N ASN A 193 14.50 5.55 -14.42
CA ASN A 193 13.98 6.76 -13.81
C ASN A 193 14.79 7.08 -12.55
N VAL A 194 14.98 8.37 -12.31
CA VAL A 194 15.55 8.90 -11.08
C VAL A 194 14.81 10.15 -10.66
N ARG A 195 14.60 10.31 -9.36
CA ARG A 195 14.08 11.53 -8.75
C ARG A 195 14.90 11.86 -7.51
N ARG A 196 15.14 13.16 -7.27
CA ARG A 196 15.78 13.67 -6.05
C ARG A 196 15.11 14.98 -5.63
N SER A 197 14.86 15.11 -4.33
CA SER A 197 14.50 16.39 -3.75
C SER A 197 15.75 17.24 -3.53
N TYR A 198 15.57 18.57 -3.53
CA TYR A 198 16.65 19.53 -3.30
C TYR A 198 16.28 20.56 -2.21
N ALA A 199 15.40 20.18 -1.30
CA ALA A 199 15.04 21.00 -0.14
C ALA A 199 16.28 21.34 0.72
N ASP A 200 17.25 20.41 0.81
CA ASP A 200 18.54 20.62 1.49
C ASP A 200 19.37 21.78 0.92
N VAL A 201 19.24 22.05 -0.38
CA VAL A 201 19.92 23.19 -1.02
C VAL A 201 19.37 24.52 -0.50
N PHE A 202 18.05 24.62 -0.36
CA PHE A 202 17.42 25.84 0.18
C PHE A 202 17.74 26.06 1.66
N LEU A 203 17.80 24.97 2.46
CA LEU A 203 18.19 25.08 3.88
C LEU A 203 19.60 25.64 4.05
N LYS A 204 20.54 25.34 3.14
CA LYS A 204 21.91 25.86 3.19
C LYS A 204 22.03 27.35 2.89
N LEU A 205 20.99 27.98 2.32
CA LEU A 205 20.97 29.43 2.05
C LEU A 205 20.66 30.27 3.30
N SER A 206 20.18 29.64 4.38
CA SER A 206 19.88 30.32 5.66
C SER A 206 20.90 29.86 6.71
N ASP A 207 21.49 30.81 7.43
CA ASP A 207 22.46 30.51 8.50
C ASP A 207 21.84 29.68 9.63
N ASP A 208 20.55 29.92 9.95
CA ASP A 208 19.81 29.22 10.99
C ASP A 208 19.56 27.75 10.67
N PHE A 209 19.53 27.38 9.39
CA PHE A 209 19.18 26.04 8.93
C PHE A 209 20.31 25.33 8.20
N ARG A 210 21.48 25.94 8.02
CA ARG A 210 22.61 25.42 7.23
C ARG A 210 23.10 24.04 7.69
N GLY A 211 23.01 23.74 9.01
CA GLY A 211 23.37 22.45 9.58
C GLY A 211 22.35 21.33 9.33
N ASN A 212 21.14 21.69 8.91
CA ASN A 212 20.06 20.71 8.72
C ASN A 212 20.14 20.02 7.35
N THR A 213 19.67 18.79 7.32
CA THR A 213 19.62 17.97 6.10
C THR A 213 18.18 17.52 5.86
N LEU A 214 17.69 17.69 4.63
CA LEU A 214 16.34 17.27 4.23
C LEU A 214 16.34 16.90 2.76
N TYR A 215 16.50 15.60 2.46
CA TYR A 215 16.41 15.12 1.09
C TYR A 215 15.87 13.70 1.02
N PHE A 216 15.37 13.37 -0.15
CA PHE A 216 15.09 12.01 -0.57
C PHE A 216 15.56 11.79 -2.01
N TYR A 217 15.73 10.53 -2.37
CA TYR A 217 15.84 10.10 -3.77
C TYR A 217 15.15 8.76 -3.98
N ASP A 218 14.69 8.55 -5.20
CA ASP A 218 14.22 7.25 -5.67
C ASP A 218 14.74 6.96 -7.09
N THR A 219 14.87 5.68 -7.39
CA THR A 219 15.29 5.21 -8.71
C THR A 219 14.58 3.92 -9.07
N ASN A 220 14.28 3.78 -10.35
CA ASN A 220 13.67 2.59 -10.92
C ASN A 220 14.44 2.17 -12.18
N LEU A 221 14.69 0.88 -12.31
CA LEU A 221 15.21 0.27 -13.53
C LEU A 221 14.29 -0.89 -13.91
N LYS A 222 13.82 -0.89 -15.15
CA LYS A 222 13.09 -2.02 -15.74
C LYS A 222 13.79 -2.44 -17.04
N LEU A 223 14.14 -3.72 -17.12
CA LEU A 223 14.61 -4.35 -18.35
C LEU A 223 13.56 -5.35 -18.80
N ASP A 224 13.30 -5.36 -20.07
CA ASP A 224 12.36 -6.26 -20.72
C ASP A 224 13.08 -6.93 -21.91
N TYR A 225 13.20 -8.26 -21.85
CA TYR A 225 13.91 -9.04 -22.85
C TYR A 225 13.05 -10.16 -23.43
N LYS A 226 12.70 -10.03 -24.70
CA LYS A 226 12.02 -11.04 -25.50
C LYS A 226 13.03 -12.06 -25.97
N LEU A 227 13.12 -13.22 -25.28
CA LEU A 227 14.00 -14.32 -25.67
C LEU A 227 13.56 -14.93 -27.00
N ASN A 228 12.25 -15.15 -27.15
CA ASN A 228 11.58 -15.62 -28.35
C ASN A 228 10.08 -15.30 -28.26
N GLU A 229 9.27 -15.74 -29.24
CA GLU A 229 7.83 -15.46 -29.29
C GLU A 229 7.03 -16.01 -28.10
N ARG A 230 7.58 -16.96 -27.34
CA ARG A 230 6.90 -17.60 -26.21
C ARG A 230 7.50 -17.22 -24.85
N ASN A 231 8.73 -16.70 -24.83
CA ASN A 231 9.46 -16.51 -23.59
C ASN A 231 9.99 -15.07 -23.48
N GLN A 232 9.68 -14.45 -22.35
CA GLN A 232 10.06 -13.08 -22.03
C GLN A 232 10.57 -12.99 -20.59
N LEU A 233 11.64 -12.22 -20.38
CA LEU A 233 12.23 -11.95 -19.08
C LEU A 233 12.03 -10.48 -18.73
N PHE A 234 11.70 -10.24 -17.47
CA PHE A 234 11.61 -8.91 -16.89
C PHE A 234 12.53 -8.82 -15.68
N LEU A 235 13.38 -7.82 -15.63
CA LEU A 235 14.10 -7.43 -14.42
C LEU A 235 13.55 -6.09 -13.97
N SER A 236 13.11 -6.01 -12.73
CA SER A 236 12.64 -4.78 -12.08
C SER A 236 13.48 -4.50 -10.85
N LEU A 237 13.97 -3.28 -10.70
CA LEU A 237 14.70 -2.81 -9.53
C LEU A 237 14.10 -1.47 -9.08
N PHE A 238 13.90 -1.33 -7.79
CA PHE A 238 13.44 -0.12 -7.13
C PHE A 238 14.32 0.16 -5.92
N ALA A 239 14.72 1.42 -5.75
CA ALA A 239 15.39 1.89 -4.56
C ALA A 239 14.84 3.25 -4.14
N SER A 240 14.67 3.46 -2.85
CA SER A 240 14.34 4.77 -2.28
C SER A 240 15.12 5.02 -0.98
N HIS A 241 15.46 6.27 -0.72
CA HIS A 241 16.17 6.68 0.48
C HIS A 241 15.70 8.05 0.94
N ASP A 242 15.59 8.21 2.25
CA ASP A 242 15.24 9.45 2.92
C ASP A 242 16.25 9.76 4.02
N ARG A 243 16.55 11.06 4.17
CA ARG A 243 17.25 11.57 5.32
C ARG A 243 16.68 12.92 5.75
N THR A 244 16.29 12.99 7.01
CA THR A 244 15.91 14.22 7.69
C THR A 244 16.78 14.36 8.95
N ALA A 245 17.69 15.33 8.97
CA ALA A 245 18.51 15.61 10.13
C ALA A 245 18.35 17.06 10.55
N ILE A 246 18.11 17.26 11.83
CA ILE A 246 18.10 18.56 12.51
C ILE A 246 19.24 18.51 13.50
N THR A 247 20.17 19.45 13.34
CA THR A 247 21.41 19.52 14.16
C THR A 247 21.08 19.41 15.64
N ASP A 248 21.79 18.54 16.35
CA ASP A 248 21.70 18.30 17.79
C ASP A 248 20.30 17.89 18.29
N MET A 249 19.42 17.40 17.39
CA MET A 249 18.06 16.97 17.75
C MET A 249 17.73 15.59 17.21
N VAL A 250 17.78 15.40 15.88
CA VAL A 250 17.27 14.20 15.24
C VAL A 250 17.99 13.92 13.92
N ASP A 251 18.28 12.65 13.64
CA ASP A 251 18.71 12.15 12.34
C ASP A 251 17.87 10.91 11.97
N ILE A 252 16.92 11.08 11.08
CA ILE A 252 15.95 10.07 10.66
C ILE A 252 16.30 9.62 9.25
N ARG A 253 16.52 8.33 9.09
CA ARG A 253 16.88 7.72 7.81
C ARG A 253 16.11 6.43 7.57
N TRP A 254 15.63 6.23 6.36
CA TRP A 254 15.13 4.93 5.93
C TRP A 254 15.47 4.68 4.47
N THR A 255 15.58 3.40 4.14
CA THR A 255 15.91 2.94 2.79
C THR A 255 15.02 1.77 2.41
N ASN A 256 14.48 1.79 1.21
CA ASN A 256 13.86 0.64 0.57
C ASN A 256 14.69 0.18 -0.62
N LEU A 257 14.85 -1.12 -0.73
CA LEU A 257 15.34 -1.80 -1.92
C LEU A 257 14.33 -2.90 -2.26
N ALA A 258 13.89 -2.98 -3.49
CA ALA A 258 13.04 -4.06 -3.97
C ALA A 258 13.45 -4.45 -5.39
N GLY A 259 13.35 -5.74 -5.70
CA GLY A 259 13.68 -6.22 -7.03
C GLY A 259 13.02 -7.55 -7.33
N SER A 260 12.76 -7.77 -8.60
CA SER A 260 12.21 -9.03 -9.11
C SER A 260 12.80 -9.38 -10.47
N LEU A 261 12.96 -10.69 -10.68
CA LEU A 261 13.28 -11.30 -11.98
C LEU A 261 12.15 -12.25 -12.35
N SER A 262 11.36 -11.88 -13.34
CA SER A 262 10.21 -12.64 -13.80
C SER A 262 10.46 -13.27 -15.16
N TRP A 263 10.21 -14.55 -15.27
CA TRP A 263 10.18 -15.29 -16.53
C TRP A 263 8.73 -15.64 -16.87
N VAL A 264 8.24 -15.07 -17.98
CA VAL A 264 6.91 -15.35 -18.52
C VAL A 264 7.07 -16.28 -19.71
N SER A 265 6.35 -17.42 -19.69
CA SER A 265 6.32 -18.40 -20.75
C SER A 265 4.87 -18.65 -21.22
N HIS A 266 4.61 -18.38 -22.48
CA HIS A 266 3.32 -18.67 -23.11
C HIS A 266 3.19 -20.17 -23.44
N LEU A 267 2.31 -20.88 -22.73
CA LEU A 267 2.04 -22.31 -22.88
C LEU A 267 1.04 -22.60 -24.01
N GLY A 268 0.30 -21.57 -24.45
CA GLY A 268 -0.71 -21.62 -25.49
C GLY A 268 -1.19 -20.22 -25.86
N ARG A 269 -2.26 -20.13 -26.63
CA ARG A 269 -2.80 -18.82 -27.10
C ARG A 269 -3.23 -17.90 -25.95
N GLN A 270 -3.75 -18.46 -24.85
CA GLN A 270 -4.28 -17.72 -23.72
C GLN A 270 -3.76 -18.25 -22.36
N SER A 271 -2.88 -19.26 -22.39
CA SER A 271 -2.32 -19.87 -21.19
C SER A 271 -0.86 -19.51 -21.04
N ALA A 272 -0.44 -19.24 -19.83
CA ALA A 272 0.92 -18.81 -19.53
C ALA A 272 1.37 -19.27 -18.15
N SER A 273 2.68 -19.32 -18.00
CA SER A 273 3.39 -19.58 -16.75
C SER A 273 4.26 -18.37 -16.44
N GLN A 274 4.28 -17.94 -15.19
CA GLN A 274 5.17 -16.90 -14.70
C GLN A 274 5.92 -17.40 -13.48
N THR A 275 7.24 -17.37 -13.58
CA THR A 275 8.16 -17.64 -12.46
C THR A 275 8.81 -16.34 -12.06
N THR A 276 8.65 -15.92 -10.80
CA THR A 276 9.23 -14.69 -10.27
C THR A 276 10.12 -15.00 -9.08
N LEU A 277 11.40 -14.63 -9.17
CA LEU A 277 12.30 -14.48 -8.03
C LEU A 277 12.19 -13.04 -7.56
N PHE A 278 11.98 -12.82 -6.27
CA PHE A 278 11.87 -11.48 -5.72
C PHE A 278 12.61 -11.34 -4.39
N GLY A 279 13.01 -10.12 -4.10
CA GLY A 279 13.60 -9.75 -2.83
C GLY A 279 13.34 -8.31 -2.49
N SER A 280 13.30 -8.00 -1.20
CA SER A 280 13.20 -6.63 -0.72
C SER A 280 13.87 -6.43 0.63
N SER A 281 14.31 -5.20 0.90
CA SER A 281 14.83 -4.74 2.20
C SER A 281 14.24 -3.37 2.50
N TYR A 282 13.72 -3.23 3.70
CA TYR A 282 13.39 -1.96 4.33
C TYR A 282 14.26 -1.82 5.56
N ASP A 283 15.09 -0.80 5.61
CA ASP A 283 15.98 -0.52 6.75
C ASP A 283 15.65 0.88 7.30
N THR A 284 15.51 1.00 8.63
CA THR A 284 15.33 2.27 9.34
C THR A 284 16.46 2.47 10.34
N ASP A 285 17.04 3.68 10.32
CA ASP A 285 18.13 4.10 11.21
C ASP A 285 17.82 5.53 11.68
N ASN A 286 17.22 5.63 12.85
CA ASN A 286 16.79 6.90 13.41
C ASN A 286 17.56 7.18 14.68
N GLY A 287 18.23 8.33 14.75
CA GLY A 287 18.90 8.85 15.93
C GLY A 287 18.11 10.02 16.52
N VAL A 288 18.00 10.05 17.84
CA VAL A 288 17.48 11.21 18.58
C VAL A 288 18.49 11.56 19.66
N GLU A 289 18.93 12.82 19.69
CA GLU A 289 19.73 13.36 20.76
C GLU A 289 18.81 14.02 21.78
N LEU A 290 18.82 13.50 23.02
CA LEU A 290 18.03 14.03 24.09
C LEU A 290 18.95 14.26 25.33
N LEU A 291 19.12 15.52 25.74
CA LEU A 291 19.95 15.89 26.88
C LEU A 291 21.41 15.34 26.81
N GLY A 292 22.01 15.37 25.61
CA GLY A 292 23.35 14.83 25.35
C GLY A 292 23.42 13.29 25.32
N ILE A 293 22.27 12.62 25.25
CA ILE A 293 22.18 11.16 25.15
C ILE A 293 21.70 10.82 23.74
N ASN A 294 22.53 10.11 22.99
CA ASN A 294 22.15 9.56 21.69
C ASN A 294 21.34 8.28 21.87
N ILE A 295 20.10 8.29 21.41
CA ILE A 295 19.18 7.16 21.39
C ILE A 295 18.98 6.76 19.93
N ALA A 296 19.29 5.52 19.60
CA ALA A 296 19.09 4.99 18.25
C ALA A 296 17.84 4.10 18.18
N TYR A 297 17.13 4.19 17.06
CA TYR A 297 15.97 3.38 16.72
C TYR A 297 16.25 2.65 15.40
N LEU A 298 16.73 1.40 15.51
CA LEU A 298 17.25 0.62 14.38
C LEU A 298 16.37 -0.60 14.12
N GLY A 299 15.92 -0.76 12.88
CA GLY A 299 15.14 -1.92 12.49
C GLY A 299 15.29 -2.27 11.01
N HIS A 300 14.89 -3.50 10.63
CA HIS A 300 14.80 -3.89 9.25
C HIS A 300 13.72 -4.95 9.00
N ILE A 301 13.24 -4.99 7.76
CA ILE A 301 12.41 -6.06 7.20
C ILE A 301 13.07 -6.50 5.90
N ARG A 302 13.37 -7.79 5.76
CA ARG A 302 13.98 -8.36 4.56
C ARG A 302 13.22 -9.57 4.09
N HIS A 303 13.00 -9.64 2.78
CA HIS A 303 12.35 -10.76 2.13
C HIS A 303 13.20 -11.31 1.00
N ALA A 304 13.15 -12.62 0.81
CA ALA A 304 13.63 -13.30 -0.39
C ALA A 304 12.67 -14.43 -0.71
N GLY A 305 12.19 -14.51 -1.93
CA GLY A 305 11.17 -15.48 -2.28
C GLY A 305 11.12 -15.85 -3.75
N LEU A 306 10.37 -16.92 -4.01
CA LEU A 306 10.02 -17.42 -5.32
C LEU A 306 8.51 -17.56 -5.40
N ARG A 307 7.94 -17.10 -6.50
CA ARG A 307 6.52 -17.28 -6.86
C ARG A 307 6.43 -17.96 -8.21
N GLN A 308 5.61 -19.00 -8.29
CA GLN A 308 5.22 -19.64 -9.53
C GLN A 308 3.72 -19.46 -9.73
N ASN A 309 3.31 -18.92 -10.84
CA ASN A 309 1.91 -18.73 -11.20
C ASN A 309 1.63 -19.37 -12.57
N PHE A 310 0.51 -20.08 -12.69
CA PHE A 310 -0.01 -20.65 -13.92
C PHE A 310 -1.38 -20.04 -14.19
N ARG A 311 -1.56 -19.50 -15.39
CA ARG A 311 -2.86 -19.08 -15.91
C ARG A 311 -3.22 -19.99 -17.07
N ILE A 312 -4.31 -20.72 -16.93
CA ILE A 312 -4.81 -21.68 -17.92
C ILE A 312 -6.23 -21.26 -18.31
N VAL A 313 -6.44 -21.02 -19.59
CA VAL A 313 -7.76 -20.69 -20.15
C VAL A 313 -8.20 -21.81 -21.08
N ALA A 314 -9.35 -22.42 -20.79
CA ALA A 314 -9.94 -23.52 -21.54
C ALA A 314 -11.44 -23.27 -21.72
N GLY A 315 -11.83 -22.78 -22.90
CA GLY A 315 -13.22 -22.43 -23.21
C GLY A 315 -13.74 -21.33 -22.28
N ARG A 316 -14.74 -21.68 -21.46
CA ARG A 316 -15.35 -20.77 -20.47
C ARG A 316 -14.66 -20.78 -19.11
N HIS A 317 -13.62 -21.59 -18.94
CA HIS A 317 -12.91 -21.76 -17.69
C HIS A 317 -11.59 -21.01 -17.72
N GLU A 318 -11.29 -20.28 -16.65
CA GLU A 318 -9.98 -19.72 -16.38
C GLU A 318 -9.52 -20.24 -15.00
N VAL A 319 -8.32 -20.82 -14.97
CA VAL A 319 -7.69 -21.30 -13.74
C VAL A 319 -6.39 -20.54 -13.53
N ASN A 320 -6.26 -19.89 -12.38
CA ASN A 320 -5.02 -19.34 -11.87
C ASN A 320 -4.57 -20.18 -10.67
N ALA A 321 -3.46 -20.88 -10.79
CA ALA A 321 -2.93 -21.72 -9.71
C ALA A 321 -1.44 -21.46 -9.55
N GLY A 322 -0.92 -21.66 -8.34
CA GLY A 322 0.49 -21.44 -8.12
C GLY A 322 0.97 -21.73 -6.71
N LEU A 323 2.23 -21.41 -6.50
CA LEU A 323 2.90 -21.56 -5.21
C LEU A 323 3.81 -20.37 -4.94
N GLN A 324 4.03 -20.08 -3.67
CA GLN A 324 5.00 -19.11 -3.19
C GLN A 324 5.79 -19.71 -2.04
N THR A 325 7.08 -19.44 -1.99
CA THR A 325 7.92 -19.64 -0.82
C THR A 325 8.70 -18.36 -0.54
N MET A 326 8.72 -17.93 0.71
CA MET A 326 9.36 -16.66 1.10
C MET A 326 10.02 -16.79 2.46
N LEU A 327 11.27 -16.40 2.55
CA LEU A 327 11.99 -16.20 3.80
C LEU A 327 11.88 -14.74 4.22
N THR A 328 11.55 -14.52 5.46
CA THR A 328 11.40 -13.21 6.07
C THR A 328 12.35 -13.08 7.26
N ASP A 329 13.06 -11.95 7.34
CA ASP A 329 13.90 -11.58 8.47
C ASP A 329 13.46 -10.20 8.95
N VAL A 330 13.01 -10.12 10.21
CA VAL A 330 12.55 -8.89 10.83
C VAL A 330 13.36 -8.62 12.08
N LYS A 331 13.97 -7.44 12.13
CA LYS A 331 14.49 -6.87 13.34
C LYS A 331 13.54 -5.77 13.76
N SER A 332 12.81 -6.00 14.85
CA SER A 332 11.93 -4.98 15.41
C SER A 332 12.76 -3.76 15.81
N ALA A 333 12.29 -2.59 15.44
CA ALA A 333 12.98 -1.37 15.80
C ALA A 333 12.76 -1.07 17.28
N GLU A 334 13.84 -0.74 18.00
CA GLU A 334 13.87 -0.46 19.42
C GLU A 334 14.67 0.79 19.70
N TRP A 335 14.22 1.58 20.69
CA TRP A 335 15.02 2.66 21.25
C TRP A 335 16.13 2.06 22.10
N THR A 336 17.37 2.13 21.65
CA THR A 336 18.51 1.62 22.39
C THR A 336 19.42 2.77 22.85
N ARG A 337 19.69 2.88 24.14
CA ARG A 337 21.01 3.35 24.60
C ARG A 337 22.01 2.29 24.11
N VAL A 338 23.16 2.74 23.62
CA VAL A 338 24.27 1.87 23.19
C VAL A 338 24.68 0.92 24.34
N THR A 339 23.94 -0.16 24.52
CA THR A 339 24.26 -1.25 25.42
C THR A 339 23.99 -2.56 24.74
N ASN A 340 24.88 -3.53 24.95
CA ASN A 340 24.95 -4.85 24.31
C ASN A 340 23.76 -5.78 24.60
N HIS A 341 22.50 -5.36 24.37
CA HIS A 341 21.40 -6.31 24.42
C HIS A 341 21.23 -7.01 23.07
N GLU A 342 21.09 -8.34 23.08
CA GLU A 342 20.71 -9.12 21.88
C GLU A 342 19.39 -8.56 21.37
N LYS A 343 19.45 -7.87 20.23
CA LYS A 343 18.29 -7.21 19.61
C LYS A 343 17.30 -8.26 19.14
N GLU A 344 16.01 -8.02 19.39
CA GLU A 344 14.94 -8.91 18.93
C GLU A 344 14.96 -9.04 17.41
N GLN A 345 15.35 -10.20 16.92
CA GLN A 345 15.32 -10.56 15.51
C GLN A 345 14.45 -11.79 15.34
N ARG A 346 13.48 -11.73 14.47
CA ARG A 346 12.58 -12.83 14.15
C ARG A 346 12.74 -13.25 12.69
N ARG A 347 12.75 -14.55 12.45
CA ARG A 347 12.78 -15.12 11.10
C ARG A 347 11.58 -16.02 10.91
N ALA A 348 11.10 -16.05 9.68
CA ALA A 348 10.02 -16.92 9.30
C ALA A 348 10.21 -17.50 7.91
N TRP A 349 9.56 -18.62 7.69
CA TRP A 349 9.41 -19.24 6.39
C TRP A 349 7.92 -19.33 6.06
N ASP A 350 7.52 -18.58 5.04
CA ASP A 350 6.13 -18.53 4.55
C ASP A 350 6.03 -19.33 3.26
N ASN A 351 5.14 -20.33 3.25
CA ASN A 351 4.85 -21.17 2.11
C ASN A 351 3.36 -21.11 1.82
N ALA A 352 2.99 -20.93 0.56
CA ALA A 352 1.60 -20.90 0.17
C ALA A 352 1.36 -21.65 -1.14
N LEU A 353 0.20 -22.28 -1.22
CA LEU A 353 -0.36 -22.87 -2.44
C LEU A 353 -1.72 -22.24 -2.69
N TRP A 354 -2.04 -21.96 -3.95
CA TRP A 354 -3.36 -21.44 -4.30
C TRP A 354 -3.87 -21.98 -5.62
N ALA A 355 -5.19 -21.99 -5.72
CA ALA A 355 -5.90 -22.15 -6.98
C ALA A 355 -7.12 -21.22 -6.97
N ASN A 356 -7.39 -20.57 -8.07
CA ASN A 356 -8.58 -19.77 -8.33
C ASN A 356 -9.16 -20.19 -9.66
N TRP A 357 -10.40 -20.63 -9.64
CA TRP A 357 -11.16 -21.02 -10.81
C TRP A 357 -12.25 -19.98 -11.07
N GLN A 358 -12.35 -19.54 -12.31
CA GLN A 358 -13.40 -18.65 -12.79
C GLN A 358 -14.12 -19.30 -13.97
N MET A 359 -15.42 -19.15 -14.03
CA MET A 359 -16.25 -19.71 -15.08
C MET A 359 -17.38 -18.74 -15.47
N ASP A 360 -17.56 -18.56 -16.76
CA ASP A 360 -18.76 -17.94 -17.33
C ASP A 360 -19.84 -19.00 -17.48
N LEU A 361 -20.79 -19.06 -16.51
CA LEU A 361 -21.92 -20.00 -16.51
C LEU A 361 -22.87 -19.72 -17.67
N SER A 362 -23.12 -18.46 -17.94
CA SER A 362 -23.93 -17.95 -19.05
C SER A 362 -23.43 -16.55 -19.47
N PRO A 363 -23.95 -15.94 -20.53
CA PRO A 363 -23.64 -14.54 -20.84
C PRO A 363 -23.95 -13.57 -19.71
N GLN A 364 -24.92 -13.92 -18.83
CA GLN A 364 -25.35 -13.10 -17.69
C GLN A 364 -24.65 -13.45 -16.38
N TRP A 365 -24.19 -14.69 -16.19
CA TRP A 365 -23.66 -15.16 -14.92
C TRP A 365 -22.23 -15.61 -15.05
N ALA A 366 -21.36 -15.08 -14.16
CA ALA A 366 -20.02 -15.62 -13.98
C ALA A 366 -19.74 -15.81 -12.49
N VAL A 367 -18.95 -16.81 -12.17
CA VAL A 367 -18.56 -17.17 -10.81
C VAL A 367 -17.04 -17.35 -10.73
N SER A 368 -16.48 -17.10 -9.55
CA SER A 368 -15.10 -17.39 -9.22
C SER A 368 -15.04 -18.05 -7.85
N ALA A 369 -14.24 -19.11 -7.72
CA ALA A 369 -13.94 -19.78 -6.47
C ALA A 369 -12.43 -19.93 -6.35
N GLY A 370 -11.89 -19.55 -5.20
CA GLY A 370 -10.47 -19.60 -4.93
C GLY A 370 -10.17 -20.17 -3.55
N LEU A 371 -9.02 -20.80 -3.43
CA LEU A 371 -8.51 -21.30 -2.18
C LEU A 371 -7.02 -21.03 -2.10
N ARG A 372 -6.56 -20.52 -0.94
CA ARG A 372 -5.15 -20.40 -0.59
C ARG A 372 -4.91 -21.15 0.71
N LEU A 373 -3.87 -21.95 0.74
CA LEU A 373 -3.32 -22.58 1.93
C LEU A 373 -1.99 -21.94 2.24
N THR A 374 -1.88 -21.30 3.40
CA THR A 374 -0.65 -20.66 3.87
C THR A 374 -0.10 -21.42 5.07
N ALA A 375 1.18 -21.80 5.05
CA ALA A 375 1.92 -22.40 6.14
C ALA A 375 3.07 -21.47 6.54
N PHE A 376 2.85 -20.70 7.60
CA PHE A 376 3.81 -19.76 8.15
C PHE A 376 4.53 -20.37 9.35
N SER A 377 5.86 -20.47 9.27
CA SER A 377 6.71 -21.07 10.31
C SER A 377 7.66 -20.02 10.90
N ALA A 378 7.45 -19.67 12.16
CA ALA A 378 8.43 -18.92 12.94
C ALA A 378 9.66 -19.80 13.18
N LEU A 379 10.87 -19.26 12.91
CA LEU A 379 12.13 -20.02 12.90
C LEU A 379 12.98 -19.72 14.12
N GLY A 380 13.63 -20.76 14.66
CA GLY A 380 14.57 -20.67 15.75
C GLY A 380 15.85 -19.88 15.42
N GLY A 381 16.59 -19.55 16.45
CA GLY A 381 17.78 -18.71 16.47
C GLY A 381 17.74 -17.75 17.66
N PRO A 382 16.72 -16.88 17.76
CA PRO A 382 16.52 -16.04 18.96
C PRO A 382 15.88 -16.82 20.10
N TYR A 383 15.73 -16.17 21.25
CA TYR A 383 14.93 -16.67 22.37
C TYR A 383 13.43 -16.49 22.07
N TYR A 384 12.66 -17.46 22.58
CA TYR A 384 11.20 -17.46 22.59
C TYR A 384 10.73 -17.56 24.03
N TYR A 385 9.55 -17.03 24.32
CA TYR A 385 9.04 -16.87 25.67
C TYR A 385 7.67 -17.53 25.81
N GLU A 386 7.34 -17.97 27.00
CA GLU A 386 5.97 -18.15 27.47
C GLU A 386 5.73 -17.07 28.51
N VAL A 387 4.53 -16.50 28.54
CA VAL A 387 4.20 -15.37 29.42
C VAL A 387 2.89 -15.65 30.16
N ASP A 388 2.77 -15.08 31.36
CA ASP A 388 1.50 -15.01 32.09
C ASP A 388 0.56 -13.92 31.51
N ASP A 389 -0.65 -13.81 32.08
CA ASP A 389 -1.62 -12.78 31.67
C ASP A 389 -1.12 -11.34 31.87
N ALA A 390 -0.19 -11.12 32.78
CA ALA A 390 0.44 -9.83 33.01
C ALA A 390 1.58 -9.53 32.02
N GLY A 391 2.01 -10.53 31.22
CA GLY A 391 3.13 -10.41 30.26
C GLY A 391 4.50 -10.66 30.88
N ASN A 392 4.57 -11.24 32.12
CA ASN A 392 5.83 -11.65 32.73
C ASN A 392 6.28 -13.00 32.13
N ILE A 393 7.59 -13.13 31.92
CA ILE A 393 8.16 -14.38 31.38
C ILE A 393 8.04 -15.46 32.43
N THR A 394 7.33 -16.54 32.09
CA THR A 394 7.24 -17.77 32.89
C THR A 394 8.26 -18.81 32.45
N TRP A 395 8.56 -18.84 31.19
CA TRP A 395 9.53 -19.75 30.58
C TRP A 395 10.23 -19.14 29.39
N MET A 396 11.54 -19.43 29.23
CA MET A 396 12.36 -18.95 28.12
C MET A 396 13.09 -20.14 27.49
N TYR A 397 13.04 -20.23 26.15
CA TYR A 397 13.73 -21.31 25.45
C TYR A 397 14.30 -20.84 24.11
N LYS A 398 15.29 -21.62 23.60
CA LYS A 398 15.94 -21.36 22.32
C LYS A 398 15.91 -22.63 21.47
N ARG A 399 15.50 -22.50 20.21
CA ARG A 399 15.62 -23.56 19.24
C ARG A 399 16.79 -23.34 18.30
N LYS A 400 17.35 -24.40 17.72
CA LYS A 400 18.41 -24.30 16.71
C LYS A 400 17.96 -23.38 15.59
N ARG A 401 18.89 -22.57 15.06
CA ARG A 401 18.66 -21.64 13.95
C ARG A 401 17.99 -22.36 12.77
N ASN A 402 17.02 -21.70 12.14
CA ASN A 402 16.24 -22.19 11.00
C ASN A 402 15.41 -23.48 11.26
N ARG A 403 15.22 -23.90 12.51
CA ARG A 403 14.24 -24.95 12.85
C ARG A 403 12.91 -24.30 13.22
N PRO A 404 11.76 -24.84 12.76
CA PRO A 404 10.45 -24.31 13.12
C PRO A 404 10.25 -24.34 14.66
N VAL A 405 9.80 -23.23 15.20
CA VAL A 405 9.37 -23.08 16.60
C VAL A 405 7.88 -23.28 16.69
N LYS A 406 7.14 -22.58 15.84
CA LYS A 406 5.69 -22.65 15.68
C LYS A 406 5.35 -22.52 14.21
N THR A 407 4.45 -23.38 13.73
CA THR A 407 3.86 -23.28 12.39
C THR A 407 2.39 -22.99 12.52
N HIS A 408 1.93 -21.95 11.86
CA HIS A 408 0.53 -21.60 11.69
C HIS A 408 0.10 -22.00 10.28
N VAL A 409 -0.99 -22.77 10.18
CA VAL A 409 -1.59 -23.14 8.89
C VAL A 409 -2.92 -22.44 8.79
N THR A 410 -3.11 -21.65 7.72
CA THR A 410 -4.34 -20.90 7.48
C THR A 410 -4.94 -21.30 6.14
N LEU A 411 -6.24 -21.61 6.14
CA LEU A 411 -7.03 -21.86 4.95
C LEU A 411 -7.83 -20.60 4.60
N GLU A 412 -7.68 -20.11 3.38
CA GLU A 412 -8.21 -18.82 2.93
C GLU A 412 -9.13 -19.01 1.71
N PRO A 413 -10.40 -19.43 1.91
CA PRO A 413 -11.38 -19.55 0.84
C PRO A 413 -11.84 -18.18 0.32
N ARG A 414 -12.18 -18.15 -0.97
CA ARG A 414 -12.73 -16.96 -1.66
C ARG A 414 -13.79 -17.42 -2.63
N VAL A 415 -14.89 -16.70 -2.70
CA VAL A 415 -15.93 -16.93 -3.68
C VAL A 415 -16.54 -15.60 -4.12
N SER A 416 -16.82 -15.48 -5.40
CA SER A 416 -17.55 -14.33 -5.93
C SER A 416 -18.43 -14.72 -7.10
N MET A 417 -19.46 -13.89 -7.31
CA MET A 417 -20.37 -14.03 -8.43
C MET A 417 -20.75 -12.66 -8.99
N VAL A 418 -20.99 -12.61 -10.26
CA VAL A 418 -21.60 -11.47 -10.95
C VAL A 418 -22.82 -11.92 -11.71
N TRP A 419 -23.89 -11.14 -11.57
CA TRP A 419 -25.08 -11.22 -12.41
C TRP A 419 -25.19 -9.95 -13.24
N LYS A 420 -25.03 -10.09 -14.55
CA LYS A 420 -25.24 -9.03 -15.54
C LYS A 420 -26.74 -9.02 -15.87
N ALA A 421 -27.51 -8.22 -15.14
CA ALA A 421 -28.95 -8.07 -15.34
C ALA A 421 -29.26 -7.46 -16.71
N SER A 422 -28.34 -6.63 -17.23
CA SER A 422 -28.33 -6.11 -18.60
C SER A 422 -26.90 -5.76 -19.02
N GLU A 423 -26.70 -5.26 -20.25
CA GLU A 423 -25.40 -4.72 -20.70
C GLU A 423 -24.96 -3.48 -19.90
N LEU A 424 -25.87 -2.84 -19.19
CA LEU A 424 -25.67 -1.59 -18.45
C LEU A 424 -25.76 -1.74 -16.93
N LEU A 425 -26.13 -2.92 -16.43
CA LEU A 425 -26.38 -3.16 -15.00
C LEU A 425 -25.84 -4.52 -14.58
N SER A 426 -25.03 -4.54 -13.52
CA SER A 426 -24.58 -5.77 -12.87
C SER A 426 -24.69 -5.71 -11.35
N LEU A 427 -24.98 -6.87 -10.75
CA LEU A 427 -24.94 -7.10 -9.32
C LEU A 427 -23.78 -8.06 -9.04
N LYS A 428 -23.02 -7.78 -8.00
CA LYS A 428 -21.89 -8.60 -7.56
C LYS A 428 -22.01 -8.92 -6.09
N ALA A 429 -21.52 -10.10 -5.73
CA ALA A 429 -21.36 -10.49 -4.33
C ALA A 429 -20.08 -11.31 -4.20
N GLY A 430 -19.44 -11.23 -3.02
CA GLY A 430 -18.23 -11.98 -2.76
C GLY A 430 -17.95 -12.12 -1.28
N TYR A 431 -17.26 -13.21 -0.95
CA TYR A 431 -16.70 -13.51 0.37
C TYR A 431 -15.23 -13.85 0.21
N SER A 432 -14.40 -13.38 1.13
CA SER A 432 -13.01 -13.78 1.23
C SER A 432 -12.54 -13.90 2.66
N ARG A 433 -11.74 -14.92 2.95
CA ARG A 433 -10.88 -15.00 4.12
C ARG A 433 -9.44 -14.71 3.70
N THR A 434 -8.75 -13.91 4.51
CA THR A 434 -7.34 -13.55 4.30
C THR A 434 -6.58 -13.65 5.61
N SER A 435 -5.24 -13.78 5.54
CA SER A 435 -4.39 -13.83 6.74
C SER A 435 -3.15 -12.96 6.60
N GLN A 436 -2.68 -12.47 7.74
CA GLN A 436 -1.46 -11.64 7.83
C GLN A 436 -0.59 -12.13 8.98
N ASN A 437 0.73 -12.26 8.71
CA ASN A 437 1.71 -12.77 9.65
C ASN A 437 2.80 -11.76 10.03
N LEU A 438 2.91 -10.66 9.31
CA LEU A 438 3.76 -9.51 9.65
C LEU A 438 2.86 -8.41 10.19
N HIS A 439 3.06 -8.03 11.44
CA HIS A 439 2.25 -7.05 12.14
C HIS A 439 3.06 -5.77 12.35
N ALA A 440 2.50 -4.62 11.97
CA ALA A 440 3.04 -3.31 12.30
C ALA A 440 2.24 -2.69 13.44
N LEU A 441 2.93 -2.31 14.49
CA LEU A 441 2.36 -1.68 15.67
C LEU A 441 2.77 -0.21 15.70
N ARG A 442 1.77 0.66 15.66
CA ARG A 442 1.94 2.09 15.55
C ARG A 442 1.65 2.77 16.86
N ASN A 443 2.43 3.80 17.16
CA ASN A 443 2.05 4.74 18.17
C ASN A 443 0.89 5.60 17.62
N GLN A 444 -0.21 5.67 18.35
CA GLN A 444 -1.41 6.46 17.96
C GLN A 444 -1.12 7.97 17.82
N SER A 445 -0.02 8.46 18.38
CA SER A 445 0.33 9.88 18.37
C SER A 445 1.36 10.28 17.31
N THR A 446 2.01 9.31 16.64
CA THR A 446 3.03 9.59 15.61
C THR A 446 2.84 8.65 14.42
N SER A 447 2.93 9.18 13.21
CA SER A 447 3.03 8.37 11.99
C SER A 447 4.47 7.88 11.78
N THR A 448 4.66 6.96 10.84
CA THR A 448 5.98 6.54 10.33
C THR A 448 7.04 7.64 10.42
N PRO A 449 8.31 7.33 10.66
CA PRO A 449 8.97 6.03 10.49
C PRO A 449 9.19 5.21 11.78
N PHE A 450 8.39 5.40 12.81
CA PHE A 450 8.58 4.78 14.12
C PHE A 450 7.71 3.55 14.37
N ASP A 451 7.25 2.89 13.31
CA ASP A 451 6.48 1.65 13.40
C ASP A 451 7.36 0.50 13.93
N ARG A 452 6.85 -0.28 14.88
CA ARG A 452 7.47 -1.51 15.34
C ARG A 452 6.85 -2.70 14.62
N TYR A 453 7.70 -3.60 14.13
CA TYR A 453 7.25 -4.78 13.39
C TYR A 453 7.52 -6.05 14.16
N THR A 454 6.55 -6.97 14.14
CA THR A 454 6.71 -8.32 14.69
C THR A 454 6.10 -9.35 13.75
N LEU A 455 6.56 -10.61 13.86
CA LEU A 455 6.03 -11.74 13.11
C LEU A 455 5.10 -12.59 14.00
N SER A 456 4.19 -13.30 13.36
CA SER A 456 3.47 -14.34 14.06
C SER A 456 4.43 -15.36 14.65
N SER A 457 4.16 -15.79 15.91
CA SER A 457 5.06 -16.63 16.70
C SER A 457 4.24 -17.57 17.61
N ASN A 458 4.83 -18.11 18.65
CA ASN A 458 4.09 -18.84 19.68
C ASN A 458 3.16 -17.94 20.51
N LEU A 459 3.50 -16.63 20.68
CA LEU A 459 2.69 -15.65 21.42
C LEU A 459 1.74 -14.87 20.50
N VAL A 460 2.17 -14.57 19.30
CA VAL A 460 1.42 -13.76 18.34
C VAL A 460 0.81 -14.66 17.27
N LYS A 461 -0.51 -14.78 17.26
CA LYS A 461 -1.24 -15.55 16.24
C LYS A 461 -1.31 -14.75 14.95
N PRO A 462 -1.49 -15.39 13.77
CA PRO A 462 -1.86 -14.71 12.54
C PRO A 462 -3.13 -13.89 12.72
N GLU A 463 -3.14 -12.69 12.23
CA GLU A 463 -4.39 -11.94 12.05
C GLU A 463 -5.16 -12.54 10.88
N THR A 464 -6.45 -12.83 11.07
CA THR A 464 -7.34 -13.36 10.04
C THR A 464 -8.53 -12.44 9.84
N ALA A 465 -8.89 -12.19 8.60
CA ALA A 465 -10.02 -11.33 8.26
C ALA A 465 -11.01 -12.05 7.35
N ASP A 466 -12.27 -12.04 7.74
CA ASP A 466 -13.41 -12.49 6.94
C ASP A 466 -14.16 -11.27 6.41
N GLN A 467 -14.35 -11.18 5.11
CA GLN A 467 -15.07 -10.07 4.49
C GLN A 467 -16.15 -10.55 3.53
N VAL A 468 -17.35 -9.99 3.68
CA VAL A 468 -18.44 -10.08 2.72
C VAL A 468 -18.62 -8.73 2.06
N SER A 469 -18.81 -8.73 0.73
CA SER A 469 -19.07 -7.51 -0.05
C SER A 469 -20.17 -7.78 -1.06
N MET A 470 -21.06 -6.80 -1.24
CA MET A 470 -22.12 -6.81 -2.26
C MET A 470 -22.15 -5.46 -2.94
N GLY A 471 -22.46 -5.43 -4.25
CA GLY A 471 -22.52 -4.16 -4.96
C GLY A 471 -23.39 -4.19 -6.20
N VAL A 472 -23.90 -3.01 -6.54
CA VAL A 472 -24.62 -2.72 -7.77
C VAL A 472 -23.77 -1.77 -8.60
N PHE A 473 -23.61 -2.11 -9.86
CA PHE A 473 -22.80 -1.35 -10.82
C PHE A 473 -23.65 -1.06 -12.05
N ALA A 474 -23.71 0.19 -12.45
CA ALA A 474 -24.49 0.62 -13.59
C ALA A 474 -23.72 1.62 -14.45
N MET A 475 -24.03 1.69 -15.74
CA MET A 475 -23.53 2.74 -16.61
C MET A 475 -24.64 3.26 -17.54
N THR A 476 -24.47 4.48 -18.04
CA THR A 476 -25.37 5.05 -19.04
C THR A 476 -25.14 4.38 -20.41
N PRO A 477 -26.15 4.34 -21.31
CA PRO A 477 -25.99 3.82 -22.67
C PRO A 477 -24.86 4.47 -23.47
N SER A 478 -24.62 5.77 -23.24
CA SER A 478 -23.52 6.51 -23.85
C SER A 478 -22.14 6.19 -23.27
N GLN A 479 -22.08 5.33 -22.23
CA GLN A 479 -20.87 5.02 -21.44
C GLN A 479 -20.20 6.26 -20.82
N GLY A 480 -20.90 7.38 -20.84
CA GLY A 480 -20.40 8.65 -20.32
C GLY A 480 -20.35 8.74 -18.80
N TYR A 481 -21.24 8.00 -18.14
CA TYR A 481 -21.30 7.90 -16.67
C TYR A 481 -21.34 6.45 -16.24
N ASP A 482 -20.67 6.15 -15.13
CA ASP A 482 -20.86 4.92 -14.37
C ASP A 482 -21.12 5.21 -12.89
N PHE A 483 -21.87 4.31 -12.27
CA PHE A 483 -22.35 4.39 -10.90
C PHE A 483 -22.00 3.10 -10.17
N SER A 484 -21.59 3.19 -8.93
CA SER A 484 -21.47 2.03 -8.06
C SER A 484 -21.98 2.32 -6.66
N VAL A 485 -22.62 1.30 -6.09
CA VAL A 485 -23.02 1.23 -4.69
C VAL A 485 -22.50 -0.08 -4.16
N GLU A 486 -21.57 -0.04 -3.19
CA GLU A 486 -20.99 -1.23 -2.58
C GLU A 486 -21.22 -1.20 -1.07
N GLY A 487 -21.72 -2.31 -0.50
CA GLY A 487 -21.79 -2.55 0.94
C GLY A 487 -20.80 -3.61 1.34
N TYR A 488 -20.19 -3.48 2.53
CA TYR A 488 -19.26 -4.46 3.05
C TYR A 488 -19.40 -4.65 4.56
N TYR A 489 -19.07 -5.87 5.01
CA TYR A 489 -18.86 -6.22 6.41
C TYR A 489 -17.57 -7.03 6.51
N ARG A 490 -16.70 -6.63 7.43
CA ARG A 490 -15.40 -7.26 7.70
C ARG A 490 -15.30 -7.56 9.20
N HIS A 491 -14.94 -8.80 9.54
CA HIS A 491 -14.58 -9.23 10.87
C HIS A 491 -13.11 -9.65 10.88
N VAL A 492 -12.39 -9.31 11.94
CA VAL A 492 -10.96 -9.57 12.04
C VAL A 492 -10.67 -10.18 13.40
N ASP A 493 -9.98 -11.31 13.41
CA ASP A 493 -9.48 -11.96 14.61
C ASP A 493 -7.99 -11.65 14.82
N ASN A 494 -7.57 -11.66 16.07
CA ASN A 494 -6.19 -11.44 16.52
C ASN A 494 -5.62 -10.06 16.13
N VAL A 495 -6.46 -9.02 16.09
CA VAL A 495 -6.00 -7.63 15.98
C VAL A 495 -5.13 -7.30 17.19
N LEU A 496 -3.95 -6.72 16.94
CA LEU A 496 -3.01 -6.39 17.99
C LEU A 496 -3.12 -4.91 18.40
N ASP A 497 -3.09 -4.66 19.70
CA ASP A 497 -2.86 -3.32 20.26
C ASP A 497 -2.00 -3.39 21.51
N TYR A 498 -1.37 -2.27 21.88
CA TYR A 498 -0.58 -2.18 23.09
C TYR A 498 -1.46 -2.26 24.34
N ARG A 499 -0.92 -2.91 25.39
CA ARG A 499 -1.52 -2.87 26.73
C ARG A 499 -1.60 -1.44 27.23
N ASP A 500 -2.55 -1.13 28.10
CA ASP A 500 -2.63 0.17 28.73
C ASP A 500 -1.42 0.40 29.66
N GLY A 501 -0.99 1.66 29.78
CA GLY A 501 0.15 2.06 30.63
C GLY A 501 1.54 1.72 30.09
N ILE A 502 1.67 1.19 28.88
CA ILE A 502 2.97 0.88 28.27
C ILE A 502 3.67 2.15 27.78
N SER A 503 4.95 2.27 28.11
CA SER A 503 5.85 3.26 27.50
C SER A 503 6.45 2.69 26.22
N PHE A 504 6.36 3.45 25.13
CA PHE A 504 6.97 3.08 23.84
C PHE A 504 8.51 3.08 23.86
N SER A 505 9.10 3.67 24.88
CA SER A 505 10.56 3.65 25.10
C SER A 505 11.04 2.41 25.86
N SER A 506 10.15 1.47 26.20
CA SER A 506 10.57 0.26 26.91
C SER A 506 11.40 -0.65 25.98
N ALA A 507 12.53 -1.13 26.48
CA ALA A 507 13.38 -2.13 25.80
C ALA A 507 12.82 -3.56 25.91
N ILE A 508 11.50 -3.70 26.19
CA ILE A 508 10.82 -4.99 26.34
C ILE A 508 10.41 -5.48 24.96
N GLU A 509 10.48 -6.79 24.74
CA GLU A 509 10.07 -7.44 23.51
C GLU A 509 8.61 -7.11 23.17
N ILE A 510 8.36 -6.77 21.90
CA ILE A 510 7.05 -6.31 21.44
C ILE A 510 5.94 -7.34 21.72
N GLU A 511 6.25 -8.64 21.59
CA GLU A 511 5.31 -9.74 21.83
C GLU A 511 4.73 -9.75 23.26
N ARG A 512 5.44 -9.14 24.24
CA ARG A 512 5.01 -9.02 25.64
C ARG A 512 4.20 -7.74 25.91
N LEU A 513 4.32 -6.75 25.02
CA LEU A 513 3.69 -5.45 25.17
C LEU A 513 2.30 -5.39 24.57
N VAL A 514 1.91 -6.40 23.79
CA VAL A 514 0.67 -6.41 23.02
C VAL A 514 -0.38 -7.35 23.61
N ARG A 515 -1.62 -7.06 23.25
CA ARG A 515 -2.78 -7.94 23.42
C ARG A 515 -3.46 -8.15 22.07
N ALA A 516 -4.03 -9.31 21.90
CA ALA A 516 -4.84 -9.66 20.72
C ALA A 516 -6.33 -9.55 21.04
N GLY A 517 -7.12 -9.16 20.06
CA GLY A 517 -8.57 -9.08 20.17
C GLY A 517 -9.25 -9.16 18.82
N GLU A 518 -10.43 -8.60 18.72
CA GLU A 518 -11.26 -8.63 17.52
C GLU A 518 -11.45 -7.22 16.94
N GLY A 519 -11.62 -7.15 15.62
CA GLY A 519 -11.95 -5.94 14.87
C GLY A 519 -13.20 -6.11 14.04
N ARG A 520 -13.95 -5.03 13.81
CA ARG A 520 -15.08 -4.97 12.87
C ARG A 520 -15.01 -3.71 12.03
N GLY A 521 -15.18 -3.88 10.71
CA GLY A 521 -15.33 -2.78 9.77
C GLY A 521 -16.58 -3.00 8.91
N TYR A 522 -17.46 -2.02 8.78
CA TYR A 522 -18.61 -2.10 7.90
C TYR A 522 -19.00 -0.74 7.36
N GLY A 523 -19.62 -0.74 6.18
CA GLY A 523 -19.99 0.52 5.56
C GLY A 523 -20.61 0.36 4.18
N VAL A 524 -20.95 1.53 3.62
CA VAL A 524 -21.48 1.68 2.26
C VAL A 524 -20.63 2.70 1.50
N GLU A 525 -20.27 2.36 0.28
CA GLU A 525 -19.49 3.17 -0.65
C GLU A 525 -20.36 3.53 -1.85
N LEU A 526 -20.43 4.80 -2.19
CA LEU A 526 -21.12 5.32 -3.37
C LEU A 526 -20.11 5.99 -4.27
N ALA A 527 -20.17 5.74 -5.57
CA ALA A 527 -19.36 6.46 -6.54
C ALA A 527 -20.13 6.75 -7.82
N VAL A 528 -19.90 7.94 -8.35
CA VAL A 528 -20.36 8.37 -9.68
C VAL A 528 -19.13 8.85 -10.45
N ARG A 529 -18.89 8.29 -11.63
CA ARG A 529 -17.77 8.68 -12.48
C ARG A 529 -18.28 9.19 -13.81
N LYS A 530 -17.69 10.27 -14.29
CA LYS A 530 -17.92 10.85 -15.63
C LYS A 530 -16.65 10.61 -16.45
N ASN A 531 -16.77 9.75 -17.48
CA ASN A 531 -15.63 9.21 -18.24
C ASN A 531 -15.34 9.95 -19.54
N THR A 532 -16.30 10.71 -20.09
CA THR A 532 -16.23 11.30 -21.43
C THR A 532 -16.57 12.77 -21.45
N GLY A 533 -16.12 13.48 -22.49
CA GLY A 533 -16.36 14.92 -22.71
C GLY A 533 -15.25 15.80 -22.16
N ARG A 534 -15.44 17.12 -22.22
CA ARG A 534 -14.45 18.08 -21.72
C ARG A 534 -14.32 18.08 -20.20
N LEU A 535 -15.39 17.74 -19.49
CA LEU A 535 -15.39 17.55 -18.04
C LEU A 535 -15.40 16.06 -17.75
N THR A 536 -14.40 15.58 -17.00
CA THR A 536 -14.27 14.21 -16.52
C THR A 536 -13.95 14.22 -15.02
N GLY A 537 -14.13 13.08 -14.33
CA GLY A 537 -13.84 12.99 -12.90
C GLY A 537 -14.80 12.08 -12.17
N TRP A 538 -14.80 12.16 -10.84
CA TRP A 538 -15.70 11.36 -10.01
C TRP A 538 -16.08 12.08 -8.71
N ALA A 539 -17.20 11.65 -8.17
CA ALA A 539 -17.65 11.94 -6.81
C ALA A 539 -17.77 10.60 -6.07
N SER A 540 -17.23 10.53 -4.87
CA SER A 540 -17.40 9.38 -3.99
C SER A 540 -17.83 9.78 -2.60
N TYR A 541 -18.63 8.92 -1.96
CA TYR A 541 -19.04 9.04 -0.57
C TYR A 541 -18.92 7.69 0.12
N THR A 542 -18.32 7.68 1.30
CA THR A 542 -18.22 6.49 2.14
C THR A 542 -18.80 6.79 3.51
N LEU A 543 -19.76 5.97 3.93
CA LEU A 543 -20.27 5.90 5.29
C LEU A 543 -19.74 4.63 5.93
N SER A 544 -18.95 4.74 7.02
CA SER A 544 -18.29 3.57 7.60
C SER A 544 -18.11 3.63 9.11
N TRP A 545 -17.97 2.45 9.70
CA TRP A 545 -17.67 2.22 11.11
C TRP A 545 -16.49 1.27 11.22
N SER A 546 -15.58 1.55 12.14
CA SER A 546 -14.46 0.69 12.50
C SER A 546 -14.38 0.59 14.02
N LYS A 547 -14.46 -0.63 14.56
CA LYS A 547 -14.47 -0.90 15.99
C LYS A 547 -13.51 -2.01 16.36
N THR A 548 -12.96 -1.95 17.57
CA THR A 548 -12.03 -2.93 18.12
C THR A 548 -12.53 -3.35 19.50
N ARG A 549 -12.25 -4.61 19.88
CA ARG A 549 -12.51 -5.16 21.20
C ARG A 549 -11.31 -6.01 21.62
N ILE A 550 -10.63 -5.63 22.69
CA ILE A 550 -9.46 -6.32 23.21
C ILE A 550 -9.61 -6.43 24.73
N ASP A 551 -9.45 -7.63 25.25
CA ASP A 551 -9.53 -7.88 26.69
C ASP A 551 -8.45 -7.10 27.43
N GLY A 552 -8.88 -6.42 28.53
CA GLY A 552 -8.02 -5.54 29.31
C GLY A 552 -7.83 -4.14 28.74
N ILE A 553 -8.53 -3.79 27.67
CA ILE A 553 -8.65 -2.43 27.14
C ILE A 553 -10.13 -2.03 27.16
N ASN A 554 -10.46 -0.84 27.69
CA ASN A 554 -11.86 -0.35 27.84
C ASN A 554 -12.79 -1.37 28.51
N GLY A 555 -12.28 -2.12 29.50
CA GLY A 555 -13.06 -3.15 30.20
C GLY A 555 -13.53 -4.30 29.29
N GLY A 556 -12.86 -4.57 28.16
CA GLY A 556 -13.23 -5.60 27.20
C GLY A 556 -14.48 -5.25 26.34
N GLN A 557 -14.90 -4.00 26.35
CA GLN A 557 -16.04 -3.53 25.55
C GLN A 557 -15.58 -3.08 24.15
N TRP A 558 -16.52 -3.07 23.18
CA TRP A 558 -16.28 -2.50 21.84
C TRP A 558 -16.05 -1.00 21.92
N TYR A 559 -14.94 -0.53 21.35
CA TYR A 559 -14.60 0.90 21.21
C TYR A 559 -14.29 1.25 19.76
N ASP A 560 -14.39 2.52 19.41
CA ASP A 560 -14.04 2.99 18.07
C ASP A 560 -12.55 2.81 17.83
N ALA A 561 -12.20 2.22 16.69
CA ALA A 561 -10.80 2.14 16.27
C ALA A 561 -10.28 3.55 15.98
N ASN A 562 -8.99 3.76 16.15
CA ASN A 562 -8.40 5.09 15.92
C ASN A 562 -8.56 5.58 14.46
N ASN A 563 -8.72 4.68 13.50
CA ASN A 563 -8.99 4.98 12.09
C ASN A 563 -10.48 5.16 11.78
N ASP A 564 -11.37 5.15 12.79
CA ASP A 564 -12.80 5.39 12.57
C ASP A 564 -13.07 6.84 12.20
N ARG A 565 -13.54 7.04 10.97
CA ARG A 565 -14.10 8.28 10.44
C ARG A 565 -15.42 7.93 9.79
N ARG A 566 -16.48 8.59 10.23
CA ARG A 566 -17.85 8.22 9.85
C ARG A 566 -18.16 8.53 8.40
N HIS A 567 -17.85 9.75 7.98
CA HIS A 567 -18.14 10.28 6.65
C HIS A 567 -16.85 10.61 5.92
N ASP A 568 -16.78 10.21 4.66
CA ASP A 568 -15.69 10.54 3.75
C ASP A 568 -16.27 10.90 2.38
N VAL A 569 -15.94 12.09 1.87
CA VAL A 569 -16.40 12.60 0.57
C VAL A 569 -15.20 13.04 -0.25
N ASN A 570 -15.12 12.57 -1.49
CA ASN A 570 -14.09 13.01 -2.44
C ASN A 570 -14.75 13.45 -3.75
N LEU A 571 -14.44 14.65 -4.19
CA LEU A 571 -14.85 15.20 -5.49
C LEU A 571 -13.60 15.47 -6.30
N VAL A 572 -13.49 14.86 -7.47
CA VAL A 572 -12.36 15.03 -8.39
C VAL A 572 -12.92 15.45 -9.73
N ALA A 573 -12.47 16.58 -10.26
CA ALA A 573 -12.90 17.09 -11.54
C ALA A 573 -11.69 17.54 -12.39
N THR A 574 -11.71 17.21 -13.66
CA THR A 574 -10.73 17.66 -14.68
C THR A 574 -11.50 18.24 -15.85
N TYR A 575 -11.21 19.46 -16.22
CA TYR A 575 -11.87 20.19 -17.31
C TYR A 575 -10.87 20.58 -18.39
N GLN A 576 -11.04 20.04 -19.59
CA GLN A 576 -10.26 20.42 -20.77
C GLN A 576 -10.82 21.72 -21.36
N LEU A 577 -10.21 22.84 -20.94
CA LEU A 577 -10.65 24.18 -21.36
C LEU A 577 -10.48 24.37 -22.86
N ASN A 578 -9.28 23.99 -23.37
CA ASN A 578 -8.93 23.97 -24.79
C ASN A 578 -7.81 22.93 -25.03
N PRO A 579 -7.33 22.69 -26.27
CA PRO A 579 -6.29 21.68 -26.53
C PRO A 579 -5.00 21.83 -25.72
N ASN A 580 -4.71 23.03 -25.21
CA ASN A 580 -3.49 23.33 -24.47
C ASN A 580 -3.69 23.47 -22.96
N TRP A 581 -4.89 23.77 -22.49
CA TRP A 581 -5.17 24.04 -21.08
C TRP A 581 -6.11 23.03 -20.46
N THR A 582 -5.68 22.43 -19.37
CA THR A 582 -6.46 21.54 -18.51
C THR A 582 -6.56 22.13 -17.11
N LEU A 583 -7.75 22.27 -16.58
CA LEU A 583 -8.02 22.68 -15.21
C LEU A 583 -8.43 21.47 -14.40
N SER A 584 -7.95 21.36 -13.16
CA SER A 584 -8.33 20.27 -12.27
C SER A 584 -8.60 20.75 -10.86
N GLY A 585 -9.54 20.07 -10.19
CA GLY A 585 -9.89 20.36 -8.80
C GLY A 585 -10.13 19.06 -8.02
N VAL A 586 -9.71 19.06 -6.78
CA VAL A 586 -9.97 18.00 -5.81
C VAL A 586 -10.49 18.61 -4.52
N TRP A 587 -11.69 18.21 -4.11
CA TRP A 587 -12.23 18.56 -2.80
C TRP A 587 -12.41 17.30 -1.98
N VAL A 588 -11.93 17.34 -0.73
CA VAL A 588 -12.02 16.23 0.23
C VAL A 588 -12.69 16.73 1.49
N TYR A 589 -13.53 15.86 2.08
CA TYR A 589 -14.12 16.06 3.40
C TYR A 589 -14.07 14.74 4.16
N ASN A 590 -13.63 14.80 5.41
CA ASN A 590 -13.68 13.68 6.35
C ASN A 590 -14.22 14.17 7.68
N SER A 591 -15.17 13.42 8.27
CA SER A 591 -15.56 13.65 9.67
C SER A 591 -14.38 13.31 10.60
N GLY A 592 -14.43 13.89 11.80
CA GLY A 592 -13.37 13.77 12.79
C GLY A 592 -12.98 12.33 13.13
N GLN A 593 -11.68 12.07 13.15
CA GLN A 593 -11.08 10.79 13.54
C GLN A 593 -11.24 10.55 15.04
N ALA A 594 -11.45 9.29 15.44
CA ALA A 594 -11.46 8.90 16.85
C ALA A 594 -10.05 8.99 17.45
N PHE A 595 -9.93 9.51 18.67
CA PHE A 595 -8.67 9.60 19.37
C PHE A 595 -8.83 9.53 20.88
N THR A 596 -7.75 9.27 21.62
CA THR A 596 -7.73 9.20 23.08
C THR A 596 -7.36 10.57 23.66
N ALA A 597 -8.19 11.07 24.56
CA ALA A 597 -7.96 12.30 25.31
C ALA A 597 -8.09 12.07 26.81
N PRO A 598 -7.40 12.86 27.65
CA PRO A 598 -7.57 12.79 29.09
C PRO A 598 -8.99 13.23 29.48
N SER A 599 -9.65 12.44 30.29
CA SER A 599 -11.02 12.69 30.79
C SER A 599 -11.01 13.42 32.13
N ALA A 600 -9.96 13.25 32.92
CA ALA A 600 -9.77 13.88 34.22
C ALA A 600 -8.28 14.08 34.51
N LYS A 601 -8.02 14.81 35.56
CA LYS A 601 -6.69 15.09 36.04
C LYS A 601 -6.68 15.08 37.55
N TYR A 602 -5.75 14.36 38.14
CA TYR A 602 -5.59 14.24 39.59
C TYR A 602 -4.26 14.84 40.01
N GLU A 603 -4.29 15.54 41.15
CA GLU A 603 -3.05 16.02 41.83
C GLU A 603 -2.58 14.96 42.82
N VAL A 604 -1.35 14.49 42.65
CA VAL A 604 -0.72 13.50 43.51
C VAL A 604 0.68 14.00 43.87
N ILE A 605 0.87 14.41 45.13
CA ILE A 605 2.16 14.88 45.68
C ILE A 605 2.81 15.92 44.73
N ASP A 606 2.12 17.05 44.52
CA ASP A 606 2.52 18.17 43.65
C ASP A 606 2.74 17.83 42.16
N ASN A 607 2.38 16.62 41.72
CA ASN A 607 2.37 16.20 40.33
C ASN A 607 0.95 16.01 39.84
N TYR A 608 0.74 16.34 38.56
CA TYR A 608 -0.54 16.12 37.89
C TYR A 608 -0.47 14.87 37.04
N ILE A 609 -1.41 13.95 37.27
CA ILE A 609 -1.55 12.71 36.51
C ILE A 609 -2.83 12.77 35.71
N TYR A 610 -2.75 12.52 34.37
CA TYR A 610 -3.90 12.41 33.51
C TYR A 610 -4.59 11.06 33.67
N TYR A 611 -5.91 11.10 33.75
CA TYR A 611 -6.75 9.92 33.69
C TYR A 611 -7.46 9.83 32.35
N TYR A 612 -7.41 8.67 31.74
CA TYR A 612 -8.05 8.34 30.47
C TYR A 612 -9.16 7.33 30.72
N ALA A 613 -10.43 7.76 30.63
CA ALA A 613 -11.58 6.89 30.90
C ALA A 613 -11.78 5.87 29.76
N GLU A 614 -11.59 6.32 28.52
CA GLU A 614 -11.85 5.51 27.34
C GLU A 614 -10.74 5.72 26.29
N ARG A 615 -10.29 4.61 25.68
CA ARG A 615 -9.45 4.66 24.50
C ARG A 615 -10.31 5.06 23.29
N ASN A 616 -9.86 6.08 22.53
CA ASN A 616 -10.55 6.61 21.34
C ASN A 616 -11.99 7.12 21.59
N GLY A 617 -12.30 7.57 22.82
CA GLY A 617 -13.63 8.07 23.20
C GLY A 617 -13.97 9.46 22.66
N TYR A 618 -13.04 10.16 22.04
CA TYR A 618 -13.22 11.52 21.53
C TYR A 618 -13.07 11.59 20.01
N ARG A 619 -13.58 12.67 19.40
CA ARG A 619 -13.48 12.95 17.96
C ARG A 619 -12.67 14.21 17.70
N ALA A 620 -11.74 14.14 16.78
CA ALA A 620 -11.03 15.30 16.24
C ALA A 620 -12.00 16.19 15.44
N PRO A 621 -11.69 17.46 15.24
CA PRO A 621 -12.44 18.30 14.31
C PRO A 621 -12.45 17.74 12.88
N ASP A 622 -13.50 18.09 12.12
CA ASP A 622 -13.64 17.69 10.73
C ASP A 622 -12.52 18.25 9.87
N TYR A 623 -12.07 17.44 8.91
CA TYR A 623 -11.08 17.76 7.91
C TYR A 623 -11.75 18.07 6.57
N HIS A 624 -11.41 19.18 5.93
CA HIS A 624 -11.76 19.39 4.53
C HIS A 624 -10.79 20.34 3.82
N ARG A 625 -10.64 20.17 2.50
CA ARG A 625 -9.66 20.89 1.69
C ARG A 625 -10.10 20.93 0.24
N LEU A 626 -9.78 22.03 -0.44
CA LEU A 626 -9.90 22.21 -1.88
C LEU A 626 -8.53 22.46 -2.48
N ASP A 627 -8.13 21.63 -3.44
CA ASP A 627 -6.92 21.76 -4.21
C ASP A 627 -7.28 22.06 -5.67
N VAL A 628 -6.57 22.95 -6.32
CA VAL A 628 -6.81 23.29 -7.72
C VAL A 628 -5.51 23.31 -8.50
N SER A 629 -5.55 23.02 -9.79
CA SER A 629 -4.41 23.15 -10.69
C SER A 629 -4.83 23.55 -12.10
N ALA A 630 -3.89 24.20 -12.82
CA ALA A 630 -3.99 24.54 -14.23
C ALA A 630 -2.73 24.02 -14.94
N THR A 631 -2.89 23.15 -15.92
CA THR A 631 -1.80 22.57 -16.69
C THR A 631 -1.86 23.10 -18.12
N TRP A 632 -0.74 23.68 -18.58
CA TRP A 632 -0.55 24.13 -19.95
C TRP A 632 0.40 23.17 -20.68
N THR A 633 -0.07 22.59 -21.77
CA THR A 633 0.69 21.62 -22.58
C THR A 633 0.85 22.14 -24.01
N LYS A 634 2.08 22.13 -24.52
CA LYS A 634 2.37 22.53 -25.90
C LYS A 634 3.32 21.52 -26.56
N LYS A 635 2.92 21.01 -27.73
CA LYS A 635 3.82 20.26 -28.60
C LYS A 635 4.64 21.21 -29.46
N VAL A 636 5.95 21.02 -29.47
CA VAL A 636 6.92 21.83 -30.24
C VAL A 636 7.81 20.92 -31.09
N CYS A 637 8.67 21.46 -31.92
CA CYS A 637 9.58 20.71 -32.79
C CYS A 637 8.85 19.68 -33.66
N ARG A 638 7.76 20.07 -34.33
CA ARG A 638 6.90 19.21 -35.15
C ARG A 638 6.30 18.03 -34.36
N GLY A 639 6.02 18.22 -33.07
CA GLY A 639 5.41 17.20 -32.22
C GLY A 639 6.39 16.26 -31.53
N ARG A 640 7.71 16.38 -31.77
CA ARG A 640 8.73 15.54 -31.16
C ARG A 640 9.00 15.89 -29.70
N LEU A 641 8.71 17.13 -29.29
CA LEU A 641 8.93 17.60 -27.92
C LEU A 641 7.62 18.12 -27.34
N THR A 642 7.29 17.69 -26.13
CA THR A 642 6.16 18.22 -25.35
C THR A 642 6.67 19.02 -24.17
N ARG A 643 6.20 20.27 -24.03
CA ARG A 643 6.44 21.13 -22.86
C ARG A 643 5.16 21.26 -22.09
N GLU A 644 5.27 21.15 -20.77
CA GLU A 644 4.14 21.20 -19.86
C GLU A 644 4.49 22.07 -18.65
N TRP A 645 3.63 23.03 -18.32
CA TRP A 645 3.67 23.81 -17.11
C TRP A 645 2.44 23.51 -16.28
N THR A 646 2.62 23.17 -15.04
CA THR A 646 1.53 22.97 -14.09
C THR A 646 1.65 23.97 -12.95
N PHE A 647 0.58 24.73 -12.73
CA PHE A 647 0.41 25.65 -11.62
C PHE A 647 -0.63 25.07 -10.68
N GLY A 648 -0.32 24.94 -9.41
CA GLY A 648 -1.20 24.31 -8.41
C GLY A 648 -1.33 25.20 -7.16
N ILE A 649 -2.45 25.03 -6.48
CA ILE A 649 -2.68 25.56 -5.13
C ILE A 649 -3.30 24.44 -4.31
N TYR A 650 -2.57 23.99 -3.30
CA TYR A 650 -3.07 23.09 -2.28
C TYR A 650 -3.75 23.90 -1.18
N ASN A 651 -4.89 23.43 -0.70
CA ASN A 651 -5.68 24.06 0.36
C ASN A 651 -6.06 25.52 0.03
N LEU A 652 -6.77 25.70 -1.09
CA LEU A 652 -7.11 27.01 -1.68
C LEU A 652 -7.74 28.01 -0.70
N TYR A 653 -8.59 27.55 0.23
CA TYR A 653 -9.23 28.43 1.21
C TYR A 653 -8.52 28.47 2.58
N ASN A 654 -7.25 28.01 2.63
CA ASN A 654 -6.35 28.18 3.79
C ASN A 654 -6.90 27.65 5.12
N ARG A 655 -7.59 26.50 5.12
CA ARG A 655 -8.09 25.91 6.35
C ARG A 655 -6.96 25.22 7.13
N TYR A 656 -6.87 25.50 8.42
CA TYR A 656 -5.97 24.83 9.34
C TYR A 656 -6.59 23.51 9.81
N ASN A 657 -6.35 22.44 9.05
CA ASN A 657 -6.87 21.10 9.33
C ASN A 657 -6.14 20.44 10.50
N PRO A 658 -6.82 19.60 11.32
CA PRO A 658 -6.18 18.93 12.44
C PRO A 658 -5.17 17.90 11.95
N TYR A 659 -3.91 18.04 12.40
CA TYR A 659 -2.85 17.05 12.20
C TYR A 659 -2.52 16.33 13.49
N LEU A 660 -2.31 17.09 14.58
CA LEU A 660 -1.98 16.57 15.89
C LEU A 660 -2.71 17.40 16.95
N ILE A 661 -3.29 16.70 17.94
CA ILE A 661 -3.89 17.34 19.12
C ILE A 661 -3.03 16.97 20.32
N ARG A 662 -2.50 17.98 21.00
CA ARG A 662 -1.74 17.82 22.25
C ARG A 662 -2.48 18.46 23.40
N PHE A 663 -2.28 17.89 24.58
CA PHE A 663 -2.80 18.44 25.84
C PHE A 663 -1.62 19.09 26.57
N GLU A 664 -1.74 20.38 26.79
CA GLU A 664 -0.71 21.20 27.45
C GLU A 664 -1.30 21.78 28.73
N ASP A 665 -0.54 21.69 29.82
CA ASP A 665 -0.93 22.26 31.10
C ASP A 665 -0.61 23.75 31.13
N SER A 666 -1.45 24.51 31.88
CA SER A 666 -1.12 25.86 32.27
C SER A 666 0.13 25.87 33.17
N LYS A 667 0.81 27.01 33.27
CA LYS A 667 1.99 27.18 34.18
C LYS A 667 1.69 26.76 35.61
N SER A 668 0.45 26.89 36.08
CA SER A 668 0.04 26.46 37.43
C SER A 668 -0.30 24.95 37.51
N GLY A 669 -0.25 24.22 36.41
CA GLY A 669 -0.66 22.82 36.36
C GLY A 669 -2.19 22.57 36.44
N LYS A 670 -2.97 23.54 36.90
CA LYS A 670 -4.38 23.37 37.26
C LYS A 670 -5.35 23.27 36.07
N ARG A 671 -4.98 23.80 34.90
CA ARG A 671 -5.83 23.81 33.71
C ARG A 671 -5.08 23.13 32.54
N THR A 672 -5.75 22.24 31.86
CA THR A 672 -5.27 21.61 30.63
C THR A 672 -5.98 22.21 29.43
N LYS A 673 -5.26 22.53 28.38
CA LYS A 673 -5.77 23.00 27.10
C LYS A 673 -5.46 22.00 26.01
N ALA A 674 -6.46 21.67 25.18
CA ALA A 674 -6.24 20.97 23.95
C ALA A 674 -5.69 21.96 22.90
N LYS A 675 -4.54 21.68 22.31
CA LYS A 675 -3.92 22.49 21.27
C LYS A 675 -3.85 21.71 19.98
N GLN A 676 -4.50 22.22 18.95
CA GLN A 676 -4.45 21.66 17.61
C GLN A 676 -3.23 22.21 16.85
N TYR A 677 -2.46 21.30 16.28
CA TYR A 677 -1.41 21.59 15.33
C TYR A 677 -1.89 21.26 13.92
N SER A 678 -1.58 22.12 12.95
CA SER A 678 -1.88 21.95 11.53
C SER A 678 -0.58 22.00 10.75
N LEU A 679 -0.43 21.21 9.70
CA LEU A 679 0.82 21.18 8.92
C LEU A 679 0.84 22.25 7.84
N PHE A 680 -0.24 22.35 7.08
CA PHE A 680 -0.29 23.19 5.88
C PHE A 680 -1.47 24.14 5.92
N GLY A 681 -1.18 25.41 5.61
CA GLY A 681 -2.14 26.36 5.10
C GLY A 681 -2.21 26.29 3.56
N ILE A 682 -2.36 27.41 2.90
CA ILE A 682 -2.29 27.51 1.45
C ILE A 682 -0.85 27.25 0.96
N VAL A 683 -0.68 26.32 0.00
CA VAL A 683 0.63 26.01 -0.60
C VAL A 683 0.55 26.15 -2.12
N PRO A 684 1.11 27.20 -2.71
CA PRO A 684 1.25 27.30 -4.16
C PRO A 684 2.35 26.35 -4.66
N SER A 685 2.22 25.89 -5.89
CA SER A 685 3.21 25.04 -6.54
C SER A 685 3.33 25.33 -8.02
N VAL A 686 4.50 25.05 -8.57
CA VAL A 686 4.77 25.10 -9.99
C VAL A 686 5.68 23.95 -10.37
N SER A 687 5.40 23.33 -11.52
CA SER A 687 6.29 22.35 -12.11
C SER A 687 6.41 22.53 -13.62
N PHE A 688 7.55 22.15 -14.14
CA PHE A 688 7.87 22.21 -15.56
C PHE A 688 8.34 20.85 -16.04
N ASN A 689 7.74 20.33 -17.11
CA ASN A 689 8.04 19.03 -17.69
C ASN A 689 8.43 19.19 -19.16
N ILE A 690 9.45 18.44 -19.59
CA ILE A 690 9.82 18.28 -21.00
C ILE A 690 9.85 16.79 -21.30
N LYS A 691 9.20 16.36 -22.38
CA LYS A 691 9.18 14.97 -22.85
C LYS A 691 9.50 14.94 -24.35
N TRP A 692 10.32 13.97 -24.80
CA TRP A 692 10.71 13.76 -26.19
C TRP A 692 10.61 12.31 -26.62
#